data_411f36410f9d0e7d0db4d27ac0cd9b9f
#
_entry.id   411f36410f9d0e7d0db4d27ac0cd9b9f
#
_cell.length_a   1.000
_cell.length_b   1.000
_cell.length_c   1.000
_cell.angle_alpha   90.00
_cell.angle_beta   90.00
_cell.angle_gamma   90.00
#
_symmetry.space_group_name_H-M   'P 1'
#
loop_
_entity.id
_entity.type
_entity.pdbx_description
1 polymer ?
#
loop_
_entity_poly.entity_id
_entity_poly.type
_entity_poly.pdbx_seq_one_letter_code
_entity_poly.pdbx_strand_id
1 'polypeptide(L)'
;MTTKTVCTRTAVSLAVATTLGWSFSAMAQGLDAPEPPMSEEEAAAIEEVVVLGRAISATQDLINERLTDANVIDTLGADTISRLGDSTVGAVLRRLPGLTLVNDKFVYIRGLGERYSASLLNGATIPSPDLTRNVIPLDIFPTSIVESLRVQKAWSPELPANFAGGNVDIRTRGIPDGFLFNVEVSTGYNNLNDEDGLSYAGGGDDSVGTDDGTRALSQNLINTVAQFQGNLGVQQILTTLQRQDPTATLQDAQLVNRELATELNRNTTARAKDIPLDYGVKASVGNNWLLGNNWEFGALVGGSYQQDWRQQTAVSRNFNFPTERTDTERETTRSTNIAGTGTMGVKFLEDHDVTLSYLWLRNTDDETAISDFFNENRQVSDGLGFRNYRTEFEERELRTLQFQGTHYIGADTRERFGFIDSMLGWLPEQTSISWYYSDSESETSIPNRTEISAATVTNGAGAIVSESFALNSQAADFRFTDLKDEVEDYGWSATLPVEFGRNYVEFKGGTSLARKARTYRQLQFSLGALEVSDPSVLVGDLDDVFSDANILDPGNNFVFDRQGTNQESYIAATITNSAFGYVDWTFDDTWRVAAGGRWEDYKQAAVEWNPLGFTLADPQINPCNIIDPCDLTSNDDDSRNFTSDIGFQDDTIYPAASLTYMGELWAETFQLRFGWSETAIRPDLREITSASYIDPITDDLTRGNPGVTPADVTNFDARAEWFFGNGDNFTVGFFYKDIDNPIEYFESAVSDTKTAREIVNAESAEVQGVEVEFLKELGFLGGYFDNFFIQANATFQDTELVAGPNADAPTNPVRELAGASDWMANFFLGYDSPDAKHTASLIFNTFGERLYVAGRNGAPDSFEQPFNSLDFTYSWYPTDTMTVKFKAVNLLSEQIEIQRNGVTVFEEDPGSTYSVSFQYSML
;
A
#
# COMPACT_ATOMS: atom_id res chain seq x y z
N MET A 1 36.65 20.45 -24.66
CA MET A 1 36.46 19.43 -25.71
C MET A 1 36.58 18.06 -25.05
N THR A 2 35.53 17.55 -24.54
CA THR A 2 35.31 16.11 -24.18
C THR A 2 33.83 15.89 -24.17
N THR A 3 33.41 15.12 -25.09
CA THR A 3 32.02 14.74 -25.43
C THR A 3 31.47 13.89 -24.27
N LYS A 4 30.45 14.41 -23.58
CA LYS A 4 29.62 13.63 -22.69
C LYS A 4 28.58 12.88 -23.52
N THR A 5 28.66 11.57 -23.49
CA THR A 5 27.62 10.68 -24.03
C THR A 5 26.46 10.66 -23.02
N VAL A 6 25.39 11.34 -23.34
CA VAL A 6 24.13 11.24 -22.60
C VAL A 6 23.41 10.01 -23.14
N CYS A 7 23.32 8.96 -22.35
CA CYS A 7 22.47 7.80 -22.61
C CYS A 7 21.03 8.12 -22.21
N THR A 8 20.22 8.50 -23.19
CA THR A 8 18.76 8.63 -23.02
C THR A 8 18.14 7.25 -22.91
N ARG A 9 17.73 6.84 -21.71
CA ARG A 9 17.05 5.57 -21.40
C ARG A 9 15.59 5.49 -21.87
N THR A 10 15.01 6.56 -22.39
CA THR A 10 13.58 6.64 -22.75
C THR A 10 13.21 6.08 -24.14
N ALA A 11 14.17 5.56 -24.92
CA ALA A 11 13.89 5.13 -26.29
C ALA A 11 13.76 3.61 -26.48
N VAL A 12 13.97 2.80 -25.46
CA VAL A 12 13.99 1.31 -25.60
C VAL A 12 12.61 0.69 -25.32
N SER A 13 11.75 1.33 -24.55
CA SER A 13 10.45 0.76 -24.17
C SER A 13 9.39 0.76 -25.28
N LEU A 14 9.52 1.56 -26.33
CA LEU A 14 8.52 1.64 -27.39
C LEU A 14 8.88 0.88 -28.68
N ALA A 15 10.13 0.44 -28.84
CA ALA A 15 10.59 -0.23 -30.06
C ALA A 15 10.37 -1.76 -30.08
N VAL A 16 10.11 -2.39 -28.94
CA VAL A 16 9.89 -3.84 -28.86
C VAL A 16 8.44 -4.24 -29.19
N ALA A 17 7.48 -3.35 -29.03
CA ALA A 17 6.06 -3.65 -29.30
C ALA A 17 5.67 -3.58 -30.78
N THR A 18 6.47 -2.96 -31.65
CA THR A 18 6.09 -2.73 -33.06
C THR A 18 6.80 -3.67 -34.06
N THR A 19 7.80 -4.43 -33.66
CA THR A 19 8.54 -5.33 -34.58
C THR A 19 8.11 -6.79 -34.51
N LEU A 20 7.27 -7.20 -33.56
CA LEU A 20 6.78 -8.57 -33.43
C LEU A 20 5.46 -8.87 -34.17
N GLY A 21 4.85 -7.88 -34.78
CA GLY A 21 3.52 -8.03 -35.40
C GLY A 21 3.48 -8.55 -36.84
N TRP A 22 4.61 -8.82 -37.53
CA TRP A 22 4.56 -9.04 -38.97
C TRP A 22 5.36 -10.24 -39.51
N SER A 23 5.70 -11.26 -38.73
CA SER A 23 6.48 -12.39 -39.21
C SER A 23 5.92 -13.80 -38.93
N PHE A 24 4.72 -13.95 -38.41
CA PHE A 24 4.18 -15.28 -38.03
C PHE A 24 3.12 -15.87 -38.96
N SER A 25 3.00 -15.39 -40.22
CA SER A 25 1.99 -15.95 -41.17
C SER A 25 2.52 -16.97 -42.17
N ALA A 26 3.68 -17.52 -42.00
CA ALA A 26 4.28 -18.37 -43.09
C ALA A 26 4.95 -19.67 -42.62
N MET A 27 4.51 -20.34 -41.56
CA MET A 27 4.98 -21.69 -41.22
C MET A 27 3.94 -22.57 -40.52
N ALA A 28 2.76 -22.67 -41.10
CA ALA A 28 1.78 -23.68 -40.70
C ALA A 28 1.37 -24.52 -41.92
N GLN A 29 2.27 -25.35 -42.42
CA GLN A 29 1.90 -26.48 -43.27
C GLN A 29 2.92 -27.62 -43.18
N GLY A 30 2.46 -28.72 -42.60
CA GLY A 30 3.01 -30.04 -42.83
C GLY A 30 3.66 -30.68 -41.62
N LEU A 31 2.88 -31.56 -40.99
CA LEU A 31 3.21 -32.95 -40.74
C LEU A 31 2.12 -33.58 -39.83
N ASP A 32 1.08 -34.14 -40.50
CA ASP A 32 0.15 -35.05 -39.85
C ASP A 32 0.82 -36.45 -39.75
N ALA A 33 0.94 -36.92 -38.49
CA ALA A 33 0.99 -38.34 -38.22
C ALA A 33 -0.19 -38.65 -37.25
N PRO A 34 -1.06 -39.63 -37.54
CA PRO A 34 -2.20 -39.90 -36.70
C PRO A 34 -1.78 -40.60 -35.40
N GLU A 35 -2.06 -39.96 -34.25
CA GLU A 35 -2.06 -40.64 -32.95
C GLU A 35 -3.16 -41.73 -32.92
N PRO A 36 -2.92 -42.84 -32.23
CA PRO A 36 -3.96 -43.85 -32.04
C PRO A 36 -5.11 -43.27 -31.18
N PRO A 37 -6.37 -43.61 -31.50
CA PRO A 37 -7.49 -43.10 -30.74
C PRO A 37 -7.43 -43.56 -29.26
N MET A 38 -7.49 -42.63 -28.36
CA MET A 38 -7.67 -42.89 -26.93
C MET A 38 -8.94 -43.71 -26.69
N SER A 39 -8.88 -44.64 -25.75
CA SER A 39 -10.06 -45.45 -25.39
C SER A 39 -11.17 -44.57 -24.76
N GLU A 40 -12.43 -44.94 -24.98
CA GLU A 40 -13.59 -44.22 -24.38
C GLU A 40 -13.52 -44.16 -22.85
N GLU A 41 -12.80 -45.07 -22.17
CA GLU A 41 -12.55 -45.05 -20.74
C GLU A 41 -11.54 -43.97 -20.28
N GLU A 42 -10.53 -43.68 -21.08
CA GLU A 42 -9.54 -42.59 -20.77
C GLU A 42 -10.17 -41.20 -21.05
N ALA A 43 -11.03 -41.07 -22.07
CA ALA A 43 -11.74 -39.84 -22.34
C ALA A 43 -12.79 -39.53 -21.24
N ALA A 44 -13.48 -40.57 -20.73
CA ALA A 44 -14.44 -40.42 -19.62
C ALA A 44 -13.74 -40.08 -18.28
N ALA A 45 -12.53 -40.61 -18.05
CA ALA A 45 -11.73 -40.27 -16.88
C ALA A 45 -11.22 -38.81 -16.89
N ILE A 46 -10.93 -38.28 -18.09
CA ILE A 46 -10.51 -36.84 -18.22
C ILE A 46 -11.73 -35.90 -18.05
N GLU A 47 -12.93 -36.29 -18.57
CA GLU A 47 -14.13 -35.46 -18.35
C GLU A 47 -14.58 -35.45 -16.88
N GLU A 48 -14.39 -36.54 -16.13
CA GLU A 48 -14.79 -36.60 -14.70
C GLU A 48 -13.84 -35.82 -13.80
N VAL A 49 -12.56 -35.66 -14.18
CA VAL A 49 -11.55 -34.88 -13.40
C VAL A 49 -11.74 -33.38 -13.58
N VAL A 50 -12.22 -32.91 -14.72
CA VAL A 50 -12.35 -31.46 -15.01
C VAL A 50 -13.53 -30.82 -14.27
N VAL A 51 -14.59 -31.56 -13.93
CA VAL A 51 -15.82 -31.03 -13.31
C VAL A 51 -15.73 -30.98 -11.76
N LEU A 52 -15.02 -31.92 -11.13
CA LEU A 52 -14.83 -31.96 -9.68
C LEU A 52 -13.62 -31.13 -9.19
N GLY A 53 -12.71 -30.72 -10.08
CA GLY A 53 -11.42 -30.13 -9.74
C GLY A 53 -11.44 -28.66 -9.31
N ARG A 54 -12.49 -27.89 -9.57
CA ARG A 54 -12.41 -26.40 -9.43
C ARG A 54 -12.41 -25.84 -8.01
N ALA A 55 -12.97 -26.53 -7.04
CA ALA A 55 -13.00 -26.03 -5.64
C ALA A 55 -12.07 -26.78 -4.70
N ILE A 56 -11.81 -28.04 -4.96
CA ILE A 56 -11.06 -28.93 -4.05
C ILE A 56 -9.57 -28.88 -4.34
N SER A 57 -9.14 -28.80 -5.60
CA SER A 57 -7.71 -28.83 -5.95
C SER A 57 -6.95 -27.58 -5.50
N ALA A 58 -7.51 -26.38 -5.73
CA ALA A 58 -6.85 -25.14 -5.32
C ALA A 58 -6.74 -25.01 -3.79
N THR A 59 -7.76 -25.46 -3.06
CA THR A 59 -7.72 -25.53 -1.58
C THR A 59 -6.70 -26.57 -1.10
N GLN A 60 -6.57 -27.69 -1.83
CA GLN A 60 -5.65 -28.75 -1.48
C GLN A 60 -4.18 -28.31 -1.61
N ASP A 61 -3.83 -27.56 -2.66
CA ASP A 61 -2.49 -27.06 -2.88
C ASP A 61 -2.08 -26.05 -1.79
N LEU A 62 -3.00 -25.19 -1.36
CA LEU A 62 -2.78 -24.26 -0.26
C LEU A 62 -2.62 -24.98 1.09
N ILE A 63 -3.41 -26.03 1.34
CA ILE A 63 -3.26 -26.89 2.50
C ILE A 63 -1.89 -27.59 2.46
N ASN A 64 -1.47 -28.10 1.32
CA ASN A 64 -0.17 -28.72 1.13
C ASN A 64 0.99 -27.72 1.38
N GLU A 65 0.88 -26.47 0.93
CA GLU A 65 1.86 -25.43 1.24
C GLU A 65 1.94 -25.19 2.75
N ARG A 66 0.81 -25.08 3.47
CA ARG A 66 0.79 -24.96 4.95
C ARG A 66 1.37 -26.19 5.65
N LEU A 67 1.12 -27.40 5.14
CA LEU A 67 1.64 -28.64 5.69
C LEU A 67 3.15 -28.77 5.55
N THR A 68 3.70 -28.32 4.42
CA THR A 68 5.12 -28.50 4.08
C THR A 68 6.02 -27.38 4.60
N ASP A 69 5.48 -26.19 4.89
CA ASP A 69 6.27 -25.09 5.44
C ASP A 69 6.71 -25.35 6.88
N ALA A 70 7.94 -24.93 7.22
CA ALA A 70 8.47 -25.02 8.58
C ALA A 70 7.90 -23.95 9.53
N ASN A 71 7.39 -22.87 8.96
CA ASN A 71 6.91 -21.68 9.67
C ASN A 71 5.38 -21.60 9.71
N VAL A 72 4.87 -20.68 10.52
CA VAL A 72 3.44 -20.36 10.58
C VAL A 72 3.08 -19.46 9.41
N ILE A 73 2.39 -20.02 8.41
CA ILE A 73 1.92 -19.30 7.23
C ILE A 73 0.41 -19.42 7.06
N ASP A 74 -0.18 -18.41 6.45
CA ASP A 74 -1.54 -18.42 5.90
C ASP A 74 -1.47 -18.03 4.43
N THR A 75 -2.14 -18.77 3.55
CA THR A 75 -2.08 -18.55 2.09
C THR A 75 -3.48 -18.43 1.53
N LEU A 76 -3.68 -17.49 0.59
CA LEU A 76 -4.90 -17.32 -0.18
C LEU A 76 -4.58 -17.40 -1.67
N GLY A 77 -5.17 -18.36 -2.38
CA GLY A 77 -5.00 -18.52 -3.82
C GLY A 77 -6.03 -17.74 -4.63
N ALA A 78 -5.78 -17.63 -5.95
CA ALA A 78 -6.60 -16.86 -6.88
C ALA A 78 -8.09 -17.29 -6.88
N ASP A 79 -8.40 -18.59 -6.71
CA ASP A 79 -9.77 -19.09 -6.67
C ASP A 79 -10.52 -18.59 -5.43
N THR A 80 -9.87 -18.62 -4.25
CA THR A 80 -10.45 -18.08 -3.01
C THR A 80 -10.63 -16.57 -3.13
N ILE A 81 -9.64 -15.86 -3.64
CA ILE A 81 -9.69 -14.41 -3.89
C ILE A 81 -10.86 -14.08 -4.83
N SER A 82 -11.02 -14.85 -5.90
CA SER A 82 -12.13 -14.67 -6.85
C SER A 82 -13.50 -14.90 -6.23
N ARG A 83 -13.65 -15.88 -5.31
CA ARG A 83 -14.89 -16.16 -4.57
C ARG A 83 -15.26 -15.04 -3.60
N LEU A 84 -14.27 -14.49 -2.89
CA LEU A 84 -14.46 -13.34 -2.00
C LEU A 84 -14.95 -12.12 -2.80
N GLY A 85 -14.48 -11.99 -4.05
CA GLY A 85 -14.86 -10.90 -4.94
C GLY A 85 -14.30 -9.55 -4.56
N ASP A 86 -13.35 -9.50 -3.63
CA ASP A 86 -12.67 -8.26 -3.23
C ASP A 86 -11.80 -7.75 -4.38
N SER A 87 -11.75 -6.42 -4.57
CA SER A 87 -11.09 -5.79 -5.71
C SER A 87 -9.61 -5.54 -5.47
N THR A 88 -9.18 -5.38 -4.21
CA THR A 88 -7.82 -5.07 -3.82
C THR A 88 -7.23 -6.12 -2.88
N VAL A 89 -5.91 -6.19 -2.82
CA VAL A 89 -5.18 -7.09 -1.91
C VAL A 89 -5.50 -6.78 -0.45
N GLY A 90 -5.56 -5.49 -0.08
CA GLY A 90 -5.93 -5.09 1.28
C GLY A 90 -7.28 -5.69 1.71
N ALA A 91 -8.32 -5.53 0.89
CA ALA A 91 -9.66 -6.04 1.18
C ALA A 91 -9.70 -7.57 1.35
N VAL A 92 -8.88 -8.31 0.60
CA VAL A 92 -8.74 -9.78 0.74
C VAL A 92 -8.07 -10.15 2.05
N LEU A 93 -6.99 -9.45 2.42
CA LEU A 93 -6.19 -9.81 3.60
C LEU A 93 -6.96 -9.68 4.91
N ARG A 94 -7.93 -8.76 5.02
CA ARG A 94 -8.79 -8.66 6.23
C ARG A 94 -9.60 -9.93 6.52
N ARG A 95 -9.67 -10.88 5.57
CA ARG A 95 -10.37 -12.16 5.73
C ARG A 95 -9.52 -13.23 6.42
N LEU A 96 -8.22 -13.01 6.57
CA LEU A 96 -7.31 -13.90 7.27
C LEU A 96 -7.38 -13.70 8.79
N PRO A 97 -7.13 -14.77 9.60
CA PRO A 97 -7.10 -14.64 11.04
C PRO A 97 -6.02 -13.65 11.50
N GLY A 98 -6.33 -12.83 12.50
CA GLY A 98 -5.38 -11.90 13.10
C GLY A 98 -5.02 -10.70 12.22
N LEU A 99 -5.72 -10.46 11.10
CA LEU A 99 -5.50 -9.32 10.23
C LEU A 99 -6.70 -8.38 10.25
N THR A 100 -6.43 -7.08 10.38
CA THR A 100 -7.42 -6.01 10.22
C THR A 100 -6.90 -4.96 9.24
N LEU A 101 -7.80 -4.18 8.66
CA LEU A 101 -7.44 -3.03 7.85
C LEU A 101 -7.66 -1.73 8.63
N VAL A 102 -6.79 -0.77 8.36
CA VAL A 102 -6.94 0.62 8.81
C VAL A 102 -6.96 1.50 7.57
N ASN A 103 -7.96 2.39 7.49
CA ASN A 103 -8.20 3.27 6.33
C ASN A 103 -8.32 2.51 5.00
N ASP A 104 -8.79 1.26 5.01
CA ASP A 104 -8.88 0.35 3.86
C ASP A 104 -7.56 0.15 3.05
N LYS A 105 -6.44 0.66 3.56
CA LYS A 105 -5.12 0.68 2.89
C LYS A 105 -4.07 -0.16 3.61
N PHE A 106 -4.01 -0.12 4.94
CA PHE A 106 -2.92 -0.68 5.73
C PHE A 106 -3.36 -1.89 6.53
N VAL A 107 -2.56 -2.95 6.46
CA VAL A 107 -2.83 -4.18 7.22
C VAL A 107 -2.15 -4.13 8.58
N TYR A 108 -2.94 -4.35 9.63
CA TYR A 108 -2.49 -4.61 10.99
C TYR A 108 -2.50 -6.12 11.22
N ILE A 109 -1.41 -6.66 11.69
CA ILE A 109 -1.26 -8.10 11.93
C ILE A 109 -1.07 -8.33 13.42
N ARG A 110 -1.98 -9.10 14.04
CA ARG A 110 -1.95 -9.40 15.48
C ARG A 110 -1.91 -8.15 16.36
N GLY A 111 -2.72 -7.17 16.04
CA GLY A 111 -2.79 -5.88 16.74
C GLY A 111 -1.59 -4.96 16.57
N LEU A 112 -0.55 -5.40 15.88
CA LEU A 112 0.60 -4.56 15.56
C LEU A 112 0.31 -3.73 14.31
N GLY A 113 0.53 -2.44 14.42
CA GLY A 113 0.33 -1.47 13.34
C GLY A 113 1.16 -1.78 12.10
N GLU A 114 0.87 -1.07 11.04
CA GLU A 114 1.48 -1.28 9.72
C GLU A 114 3.01 -1.23 9.73
N ARG A 115 3.63 -0.40 10.60
CA ARG A 115 5.10 -0.30 10.73
C ARG A 115 5.77 -1.60 11.17
N TYR A 116 5.00 -2.46 11.87
CA TYR A 116 5.47 -3.75 12.36
C TYR A 116 5.27 -4.88 11.34
N SER A 117 4.80 -4.57 10.13
CA SER A 117 4.55 -5.51 9.05
C SER A 117 5.42 -5.20 7.84
N ALA A 118 5.84 -6.23 7.11
CA ALA A 118 6.56 -6.09 5.84
C ALA A 118 5.67 -6.55 4.67
N SER A 119 5.88 -5.97 3.49
CA SER A 119 5.25 -6.41 2.26
C SER A 119 6.31 -6.65 1.19
N LEU A 120 6.22 -7.78 0.52
CA LEU A 120 7.08 -8.19 -0.59
C LEU A 120 6.24 -8.42 -1.85
N LEU A 121 6.87 -8.28 -2.99
CA LEU A 121 6.29 -8.65 -4.29
C LEU A 121 7.17 -9.74 -4.93
N ASN A 122 6.63 -10.96 -5.06
CA ASN A 122 7.38 -12.13 -5.52
C ASN A 122 8.70 -12.33 -4.75
N GLY A 123 8.68 -12.11 -3.42
CA GLY A 123 9.82 -12.25 -2.54
C GLY A 123 10.80 -11.08 -2.49
N ALA A 124 10.64 -10.04 -3.32
CA ALA A 124 11.52 -8.86 -3.32
C ALA A 124 10.88 -7.66 -2.62
N THR A 125 11.72 -6.82 -2.01
CA THR A 125 11.32 -5.55 -1.41
C THR A 125 10.90 -4.55 -2.50
N ILE A 126 9.83 -3.80 -2.26
CA ILE A 126 9.32 -2.78 -3.17
C ILE A 126 9.18 -1.42 -2.46
N PRO A 127 9.20 -0.29 -3.22
CA PRO A 127 9.04 1.04 -2.65
C PRO A 127 7.60 1.32 -2.26
N SER A 128 7.40 2.28 -1.35
CA SER A 128 6.07 2.74 -0.95
C SER A 128 5.71 4.06 -1.65
N PRO A 129 4.53 4.14 -2.28
CA PRO A 129 4.00 5.40 -2.79
C PRO A 129 3.37 6.27 -1.69
N ASP A 130 3.28 5.82 -0.45
CA ASP A 130 2.67 6.60 0.62
C ASP A 130 3.57 7.76 1.06
N LEU A 131 2.97 8.96 1.14
CA LEU A 131 3.69 10.20 1.49
C LEU A 131 4.11 10.24 2.96
N THR A 132 3.37 9.53 3.81
CA THR A 132 3.50 9.65 5.27
C THR A 132 4.21 8.47 5.90
N ARG A 133 4.23 7.31 5.24
CA ARG A 133 4.67 6.03 5.80
C ARG A 133 5.52 5.26 4.78
N ASN A 134 6.45 4.47 5.28
CA ASN A 134 7.24 3.57 4.43
C ASN A 134 6.53 2.20 4.24
N VAL A 135 5.28 2.12 4.60
CA VAL A 135 4.47 0.93 4.44
C VAL A 135 3.70 1.01 3.14
N ILE A 136 3.61 -0.10 2.44
CA ILE A 136 2.96 -0.14 1.13
C ILE A 136 1.45 -0.18 1.34
N PRO A 137 0.69 0.79 0.82
CA PRO A 137 -0.75 0.74 0.83
C PRO A 137 -1.24 -0.36 -0.11
N LEU A 138 -1.96 -1.35 0.44
CA LEU A 138 -2.35 -2.55 -0.31
C LEU A 138 -3.59 -2.37 -1.18
N ASP A 139 -4.20 -1.19 -1.17
CA ASP A 139 -5.27 -0.76 -2.07
C ASP A 139 -4.79 -0.58 -3.53
N ILE A 140 -3.50 -0.27 -3.73
CA ILE A 140 -2.91 -0.09 -5.08
C ILE A 140 -2.84 -1.40 -5.88
N PHE A 141 -2.87 -2.57 -5.21
CA PHE A 141 -2.77 -3.88 -5.85
C PHE A 141 -4.15 -4.46 -6.17
N PRO A 142 -4.59 -4.46 -7.44
CA PRO A 142 -5.83 -5.12 -7.81
C PRO A 142 -5.69 -6.64 -7.76
N THR A 143 -6.69 -7.33 -7.27
CA THR A 143 -6.69 -8.80 -7.19
C THR A 143 -6.55 -9.51 -8.55
N SER A 144 -6.82 -8.81 -9.65
CA SER A 144 -6.70 -9.37 -11.01
C SER A 144 -5.29 -9.78 -11.40
N ILE A 145 -4.25 -9.18 -10.82
CA ILE A 145 -2.84 -9.50 -11.11
C ILE A 145 -2.28 -10.56 -10.15
N VAL A 146 -3.01 -10.89 -9.09
CA VAL A 146 -2.54 -11.76 -8.01
C VAL A 146 -2.84 -13.22 -8.33
N GLU A 147 -1.86 -14.08 -8.12
CA GLU A 147 -1.98 -15.54 -8.13
C GLU A 147 -2.24 -16.07 -6.73
N SER A 148 -1.45 -15.60 -5.76
CA SER A 148 -1.62 -15.95 -4.35
C SER A 148 -1.09 -14.87 -3.44
N LEU A 149 -1.62 -14.86 -2.21
CA LEU A 149 -1.12 -14.05 -1.10
C LEU A 149 -0.60 -14.99 -0.03
N ARG A 150 0.65 -14.81 0.40
CA ARG A 150 1.25 -15.56 1.50
C ARG A 150 1.53 -14.63 2.66
N VAL A 151 0.94 -14.91 3.80
CA VAL A 151 1.18 -14.17 5.04
C VAL A 151 1.96 -15.05 6.01
N GLN A 152 3.18 -14.67 6.29
CA GLN A 152 4.04 -15.37 7.25
C GLN A 152 4.07 -14.57 8.55
N LYS A 153 3.56 -15.15 9.64
CA LYS A 153 3.40 -14.49 10.94
C LYS A 153 4.55 -14.80 11.92
N ALA A 154 5.30 -15.87 11.67
CA ALA A 154 6.52 -16.22 12.40
C ALA A 154 7.73 -15.97 11.50
N TRP A 155 8.72 -15.22 12.00
CA TRP A 155 9.88 -14.85 11.20
C TRP A 155 10.82 -16.05 10.94
N SER A 156 11.44 -16.05 9.75
CA SER A 156 12.48 -17.01 9.36
C SER A 156 13.68 -16.30 8.75
N PRO A 157 14.91 -16.87 8.82
CA PRO A 157 16.15 -16.21 8.39
C PRO A 157 16.22 -15.81 6.91
N GLU A 158 15.40 -16.39 6.06
CA GLU A 158 15.33 -16.05 4.63
C GLU A 158 14.62 -14.72 4.36
N LEU A 159 13.80 -14.25 5.31
CA LEU A 159 13.09 -12.98 5.21
C LEU A 159 13.87 -11.82 5.82
N PRO A 160 13.66 -10.58 5.37
CA PRO A 160 14.21 -9.40 6.06
C PRO A 160 13.81 -9.38 7.54
N ALA A 161 14.70 -8.90 8.41
CA ALA A 161 14.44 -8.89 9.86
C ALA A 161 13.54 -7.74 10.32
N ASN A 162 13.08 -6.89 9.41
CA ASN A 162 12.33 -5.67 9.71
C ASN A 162 10.80 -5.91 9.76
N PHE A 163 10.35 -6.87 10.59
CA PHE A 163 8.93 -7.01 10.94
C PHE A 163 8.73 -7.79 12.24
N ALA A 164 7.60 -7.51 12.91
CA ALA A 164 7.16 -8.21 14.12
C ALA A 164 5.74 -8.79 13.96
N GLY A 165 4.85 -8.10 13.27
CA GLY A 165 3.47 -8.56 13.01
C GLY A 165 3.44 -9.73 12.06
N GLY A 166 3.96 -9.53 10.87
CA GLY A 166 4.04 -10.52 9.80
C GLY A 166 4.58 -9.95 8.50
N ASN A 167 4.85 -10.83 7.55
CA ASN A 167 5.25 -10.49 6.20
C ASN A 167 4.17 -10.93 5.21
N VAL A 168 3.74 -10.02 4.34
CA VAL A 168 2.80 -10.27 3.26
C VAL A 168 3.56 -10.35 1.95
N ASP A 169 3.63 -11.53 1.33
CA ASP A 169 4.20 -11.72 0.00
C ASP A 169 3.09 -11.79 -1.04
N ILE A 170 3.05 -10.80 -1.93
CA ILE A 170 2.11 -10.71 -3.05
C ILE A 170 2.74 -11.43 -4.22
N ARG A 171 2.18 -12.57 -4.61
CA ARG A 171 2.66 -13.35 -5.75
C ARG A 171 1.80 -13.04 -6.97
N THR A 172 2.44 -12.53 -8.01
CA THR A 172 1.77 -12.20 -9.27
C THR A 172 1.58 -13.42 -10.14
N ARG A 173 0.59 -13.37 -11.02
CA ARG A 173 0.31 -14.47 -11.94
C ARG A 173 1.51 -14.83 -12.79
N GLY A 174 1.84 -16.10 -12.74
CA GLY A 174 2.89 -16.71 -13.54
C GLY A 174 2.46 -17.02 -14.99
N ILE A 175 3.24 -17.84 -15.65
CA ILE A 175 2.97 -18.31 -17.02
C ILE A 175 1.86 -19.35 -16.96
N PRO A 176 0.80 -19.26 -17.81
CA PRO A 176 -0.25 -20.25 -17.84
C PRO A 176 0.23 -21.56 -18.47
N ASP A 177 -0.34 -22.70 -18.05
CA ASP A 177 -0.01 -24.03 -18.59
C ASP A 177 -0.45 -24.24 -20.05
N GLY A 178 -1.28 -23.35 -20.57
CA GLY A 178 -1.80 -23.39 -21.94
C GLY A 178 -2.30 -22.04 -22.41
N PHE A 179 -3.06 -22.02 -23.49
CA PHE A 179 -3.66 -20.80 -24.01
C PHE A 179 -4.68 -20.24 -23.00
N LEU A 180 -4.48 -19.03 -22.55
CA LEU A 180 -5.37 -18.27 -21.67
C LEU A 180 -5.86 -17.01 -22.39
N PHE A 181 -7.16 -16.80 -22.44
CA PHE A 181 -7.76 -15.52 -22.81
C PHE A 181 -8.88 -15.19 -21.83
N ASN A 182 -8.79 -14.04 -21.18
CA ASN A 182 -9.80 -13.60 -20.21
C ASN A 182 -10.16 -12.14 -20.46
N VAL A 183 -11.47 -11.83 -20.44
CA VAL A 183 -11.99 -10.45 -20.48
C VAL A 183 -13.12 -10.35 -19.46
N GLU A 184 -13.07 -9.35 -18.60
CA GLU A 184 -14.11 -9.02 -17.61
C GLU A 184 -14.54 -7.57 -17.81
N VAL A 185 -15.85 -7.32 -17.76
CA VAL A 185 -16.45 -5.97 -17.74
C VAL A 185 -17.34 -5.88 -16.52
N SER A 186 -17.20 -4.80 -15.76
CA SER A 186 -17.97 -4.58 -14.53
C SER A 186 -18.63 -3.20 -14.52
N THR A 187 -19.73 -3.10 -13.77
CA THR A 187 -20.38 -1.84 -13.41
C THR A 187 -20.85 -1.90 -11.97
N GLY A 188 -20.87 -0.74 -11.30
CA GLY A 188 -21.21 -0.65 -9.88
C GLY A 188 -21.96 0.63 -9.54
N TYR A 189 -22.46 0.65 -8.31
CA TYR A 189 -23.23 1.77 -7.77
C TYR A 189 -23.08 1.77 -6.23
N ASN A 190 -22.81 2.94 -5.65
CA ASN A 190 -22.88 3.16 -4.19
C ASN A 190 -24.18 3.91 -3.86
N ASN A 191 -24.90 3.50 -2.82
CA ASN A 191 -26.21 4.07 -2.48
C ASN A 191 -26.14 5.54 -2.04
N LEU A 192 -24.99 6.05 -1.63
CA LEU A 192 -24.79 7.47 -1.30
C LEU A 192 -24.57 8.34 -2.53
N ASN A 193 -24.34 7.74 -3.70
CA ASN A 193 -24.19 8.46 -4.97
C ASN A 193 -25.53 8.90 -5.57
N ASP A 194 -26.63 8.95 -4.79
CA ASP A 194 -27.97 9.36 -5.24
C ASP A 194 -28.13 10.86 -5.40
N GLU A 195 -27.32 11.66 -4.72
CA GLU A 195 -27.32 13.11 -4.79
C GLU A 195 -26.29 13.64 -5.78
N ASP A 196 -26.41 14.91 -6.19
CA ASP A 196 -25.42 15.58 -7.02
C ASP A 196 -24.07 15.62 -6.30
N GLY A 197 -23.04 14.98 -6.86
CA GLY A 197 -21.68 15.03 -6.36
C GLY A 197 -21.01 16.37 -6.56
N LEU A 198 -19.81 16.51 -6.03
CA LEU A 198 -18.96 17.68 -6.17
C LEU A 198 -17.91 17.47 -7.27
N SER A 199 -17.56 18.54 -7.97
CA SER A 199 -16.49 18.57 -8.97
C SER A 199 -16.03 20.01 -9.13
N TYR A 200 -14.86 20.25 -9.71
CA TYR A 200 -14.33 21.57 -10.00
C TYR A 200 -13.83 21.65 -11.45
N ALA A 201 -13.66 22.88 -11.95
CA ALA A 201 -13.33 23.10 -13.37
C ALA A 201 -11.82 23.04 -13.67
N GLY A 202 -10.96 23.15 -12.66
CA GLY A 202 -9.49 23.24 -12.81
C GLY A 202 -8.78 21.91 -13.09
N GLY A 203 -9.53 20.82 -13.23
CA GLY A 203 -8.99 19.46 -13.31
C GLY A 203 -8.42 19.03 -14.65
N GLY A 204 -8.78 19.71 -15.76
CA GLY A 204 -8.34 19.28 -17.09
C GLY A 204 -8.99 17.98 -17.58
N ASP A 205 -8.25 17.19 -18.41
CA ASP A 205 -8.68 15.88 -18.93
C ASP A 205 -7.85 14.76 -18.28
N ASP A 206 -8.37 14.22 -17.17
CA ASP A 206 -7.71 13.21 -16.34
C ASP A 206 -8.35 11.81 -16.50
N SER A 207 -8.88 11.51 -17.67
CA SER A 207 -9.62 10.26 -17.93
C SER A 207 -8.77 9.00 -17.74
N VAL A 208 -7.45 9.11 -17.81
CA VAL A 208 -6.49 8.01 -17.58
C VAL A 208 -5.77 8.12 -16.23
N GLY A 209 -6.29 8.93 -15.31
CA GLY A 209 -5.71 9.07 -13.97
C GLY A 209 -4.35 9.75 -13.94
N THR A 210 -4.08 10.63 -14.88
CA THR A 210 -2.85 11.45 -14.94
C THR A 210 -3.23 12.90 -15.13
N ASP A 211 -2.59 13.81 -14.37
CA ASP A 211 -2.74 15.25 -14.59
C ASP A 211 -2.21 15.63 -15.99
N ASP A 212 -3.00 16.35 -16.77
CA ASP A 212 -2.62 16.81 -18.11
C ASP A 212 -1.66 18.02 -18.10
N GLY A 213 -1.21 18.44 -16.90
CA GLY A 213 -0.38 19.60 -16.63
C GLY A 213 -1.18 20.85 -16.28
N THR A 214 -2.50 20.76 -16.21
CA THR A 214 -3.37 21.90 -15.86
C THR A 214 -3.15 22.34 -14.41
N ARG A 215 -2.82 21.42 -13.51
CA ARG A 215 -2.53 21.69 -12.09
C ARG A 215 -1.05 21.98 -11.82
N ALA A 216 -0.16 21.69 -12.76
CA ALA A 216 1.27 21.82 -12.54
C ALA A 216 1.71 23.27 -12.30
N LEU A 217 2.75 23.46 -11.49
CA LEU A 217 3.40 24.77 -11.37
C LEU A 217 4.01 25.21 -12.71
N SER A 218 3.73 26.44 -13.13
CA SER A 218 4.36 26.97 -14.33
C SER A 218 5.88 27.07 -14.16
N GLN A 219 6.64 26.75 -15.20
CA GLN A 219 8.09 26.87 -15.18
C GLN A 219 8.53 28.33 -14.94
N ASN A 220 7.74 29.31 -15.36
CA ASN A 220 7.99 30.71 -15.12
C ASN A 220 7.89 31.05 -13.62
N LEU A 221 6.84 30.56 -12.94
CA LEU A 221 6.66 30.73 -11.50
C LEU A 221 7.84 30.12 -10.74
N ILE A 222 8.19 28.87 -11.05
CA ILE A 222 9.33 28.17 -10.42
C ILE A 222 10.64 28.96 -10.57
N ASN A 223 10.97 29.38 -11.78
CA ASN A 223 12.20 30.13 -12.07
C ASN A 223 12.22 31.48 -11.35
N THR A 224 11.08 32.14 -11.27
CA THR A 224 10.97 33.45 -10.63
C THR A 224 11.07 33.34 -9.12
N VAL A 225 10.41 32.34 -8.52
CA VAL A 225 10.52 32.03 -7.10
C VAL A 225 11.98 31.71 -6.73
N ALA A 226 12.67 30.91 -7.54
CA ALA A 226 14.09 30.60 -7.34
C ALA A 226 14.98 31.86 -7.47
N GLN A 227 14.68 32.79 -8.40
CA GLN A 227 15.38 34.06 -8.53
C GLN A 227 15.28 34.91 -7.25
N PHE A 228 14.16 34.85 -6.54
CA PHE A 228 13.94 35.51 -5.25
C PHE A 228 14.39 34.65 -4.06
N GLN A 229 15.06 33.53 -4.30
CA GLN A 229 15.55 32.61 -3.26
C GLN A 229 14.41 32.05 -2.36
N GLY A 230 13.23 31.85 -2.95
CA GLY A 230 12.06 31.36 -2.23
C GLY A 230 11.36 32.40 -1.34
N ASN A 231 11.84 33.64 -1.29
CA ASN A 231 11.25 34.73 -0.51
C ASN A 231 10.46 35.66 -1.44
N LEU A 232 9.13 35.56 -1.40
CA LEU A 232 8.22 36.34 -2.22
C LEU A 232 7.75 37.64 -1.54
N GLY A 233 8.28 37.97 -0.37
CA GLY A 233 8.00 39.23 0.30
C GLY A 233 8.34 40.44 -0.60
N VAL A 234 7.41 41.40 -0.67
CA VAL A 234 7.52 42.55 -1.60
C VAL A 234 8.84 43.31 -1.45
N GLN A 235 9.40 43.36 -0.25
CA GLN A 235 10.69 44.03 0.01
C GLN A 235 11.89 43.25 -0.61
N GLN A 236 11.82 41.91 -0.61
CA GLN A 236 12.88 41.08 -1.24
C GLN A 236 12.78 41.17 -2.77
N ILE A 237 11.58 41.17 -3.32
CA ILE A 237 11.35 41.41 -4.73
C ILE A 237 11.91 42.75 -5.14
N LEU A 238 11.58 43.84 -4.41
CA LEU A 238 12.10 45.20 -4.64
C LEU A 238 13.64 45.23 -4.65
N THR A 239 14.26 44.64 -3.63
CA THR A 239 15.71 44.60 -3.52
C THR A 239 16.35 43.90 -4.71
N THR A 240 15.74 42.83 -5.20
CA THR A 240 16.23 42.09 -6.36
C THR A 240 16.04 42.88 -7.65
N LEU A 241 14.87 43.50 -7.84
CA LEU A 241 14.60 44.36 -8.98
C LEU A 241 15.57 45.55 -9.02
N GLN A 242 15.84 46.21 -7.88
CA GLN A 242 16.77 47.35 -7.81
C GLN A 242 18.23 47.02 -8.09
N ARG A 243 18.63 45.75 -8.02
CA ARG A 243 19.94 45.30 -8.53
C ARG A 243 20.05 45.36 -10.05
N GLN A 244 18.92 45.20 -10.76
CA GLN A 244 18.85 45.23 -12.20
C GLN A 244 18.44 46.64 -12.74
N ASP A 245 17.45 47.26 -12.09
CA ASP A 245 17.01 48.65 -12.35
C ASP A 245 16.89 49.42 -11.03
N PRO A 246 17.87 50.28 -10.72
CA PRO A 246 17.88 51.12 -9.49
C PRO A 246 16.66 52.05 -9.37
N THR A 247 15.85 52.22 -10.41
CA THR A 247 14.63 53.06 -10.38
C THR A 247 13.39 52.29 -10.01
N ALA A 248 13.45 50.96 -9.88
CA ALA A 248 12.36 50.12 -9.47
C ALA A 248 11.72 50.59 -8.16
N THR A 249 10.40 50.62 -8.11
CA THR A 249 9.60 51.13 -7.02
C THR A 249 8.92 49.98 -6.21
N LEU A 250 8.37 50.31 -5.05
CA LEU A 250 7.58 49.36 -4.27
C LEU A 250 6.36 48.88 -5.09
N GLN A 251 5.76 49.74 -5.89
CA GLN A 251 4.60 49.39 -6.74
C GLN A 251 4.98 48.36 -7.81
N ASP A 252 6.19 48.46 -8.39
CA ASP A 252 6.68 47.47 -9.36
C ASP A 252 6.86 46.10 -8.67
N ALA A 253 7.39 46.07 -7.46
CA ALA A 253 7.54 44.84 -6.70
C ALA A 253 6.21 44.22 -6.27
N GLN A 254 5.22 45.04 -5.91
CA GLN A 254 3.85 44.59 -5.63
C GLN A 254 3.17 44.04 -6.89
N LEU A 255 3.39 44.66 -8.06
CA LEU A 255 2.86 44.15 -9.32
C LEU A 255 3.44 42.79 -9.67
N VAL A 256 4.78 42.63 -9.59
CA VAL A 256 5.43 41.33 -9.81
C VAL A 256 4.88 40.25 -8.85
N ASN A 257 4.69 40.58 -7.58
CA ASN A 257 4.13 39.65 -6.61
C ASN A 257 2.72 39.18 -7.02
N ARG A 258 1.85 40.10 -7.46
CA ARG A 258 0.50 39.79 -7.94
C ARG A 258 0.51 39.03 -9.27
N GLU A 259 1.41 39.38 -10.20
CA GLU A 259 1.55 38.66 -11.48
C GLU A 259 1.93 37.18 -11.23
N LEU A 260 2.78 36.91 -10.25
CA LEU A 260 3.09 35.51 -9.87
C LEU A 260 1.89 34.76 -9.35
N ALA A 261 0.99 35.40 -8.60
CA ALA A 261 -0.26 34.76 -8.15
C ALA A 261 -1.17 34.36 -9.32
N THR A 262 -1.13 35.08 -10.46
CA THR A 262 -1.94 34.71 -11.63
C THR A 262 -1.44 33.49 -12.40
N GLU A 263 -0.22 33.03 -12.11
CA GLU A 263 0.37 31.81 -12.67
C GLU A 263 -0.17 30.51 -12.01
N LEU A 264 -0.84 30.61 -10.86
CA LEU A 264 -1.47 29.48 -10.20
C LEU A 264 -2.79 29.08 -10.87
N ASN A 265 -3.12 27.78 -10.90
CA ASN A 265 -4.45 27.32 -11.22
C ASN A 265 -5.36 27.56 -9.99
N ARG A 266 -6.32 28.46 -10.12
CA ARG A 266 -7.25 28.92 -9.08
C ARG A 266 -8.70 28.55 -9.40
N ASN A 267 -8.94 27.72 -10.44
CA ASN A 267 -10.28 27.29 -10.88
C ASN A 267 -10.76 26.12 -9.98
N THR A 268 -10.93 26.38 -8.71
CA THR A 268 -11.19 25.39 -7.67
C THR A 268 -12.61 25.49 -7.09
N THR A 269 -13.47 26.30 -7.69
CA THR A 269 -14.88 26.39 -7.28
C THR A 269 -15.59 25.05 -7.41
N ALA A 270 -16.04 24.53 -6.26
CA ALA A 270 -16.82 23.30 -6.22
C ALA A 270 -18.19 23.49 -6.88
N ARG A 271 -18.55 22.58 -7.76
CA ARG A 271 -19.81 22.60 -8.53
C ARG A 271 -20.49 21.24 -8.47
N ALA A 272 -21.83 21.27 -8.41
CA ALA A 272 -22.61 20.05 -8.49
C ALA A 272 -22.39 19.34 -9.83
N LYS A 273 -22.28 18.01 -9.81
CA LYS A 273 -22.10 17.14 -10.97
C LYS A 273 -22.82 15.82 -10.75
N ASP A 274 -23.58 15.40 -11.77
CA ASP A 274 -24.15 14.04 -11.77
C ASP A 274 -23.05 12.99 -11.68
N ILE A 275 -23.18 12.08 -10.71
CA ILE A 275 -22.24 10.98 -10.52
C ILE A 275 -22.59 9.82 -11.46
N PRO A 276 -21.68 9.38 -12.34
CA PRO A 276 -21.91 8.22 -13.18
C PRO A 276 -21.80 6.91 -12.41
N LEU A 277 -22.27 5.80 -13.01
CA LEU A 277 -22.02 4.47 -12.47
C LEU A 277 -20.51 4.14 -12.51
N ASP A 278 -20.06 3.37 -11.52
CA ASP A 278 -18.75 2.75 -11.55
C ASP A 278 -18.62 1.82 -12.75
N TYR A 279 -17.44 1.74 -13.35
CA TYR A 279 -17.19 0.81 -14.45
C TYR A 279 -15.75 0.32 -14.45
N GLY A 280 -15.57 -0.89 -14.97
CA GLY A 280 -14.26 -1.50 -15.06
C GLY A 280 -14.14 -2.46 -16.23
N VAL A 281 -12.92 -2.61 -16.74
CA VAL A 281 -12.54 -3.58 -17.77
C VAL A 281 -11.22 -4.22 -17.35
N LYS A 282 -11.17 -5.56 -17.44
CA LYS A 282 -9.94 -6.33 -17.22
C LYS A 282 -9.75 -7.27 -18.40
N ALA A 283 -8.53 -7.44 -18.87
CA ALA A 283 -8.19 -8.37 -19.94
C ALA A 283 -6.84 -9.01 -19.69
N SER A 284 -6.71 -10.29 -20.03
CA SER A 284 -5.41 -10.98 -20.03
C SER A 284 -5.36 -12.01 -21.16
N VAL A 285 -4.16 -12.21 -21.71
CA VAL A 285 -3.87 -13.22 -22.70
C VAL A 285 -2.49 -13.81 -22.44
N GLY A 286 -2.41 -15.11 -22.53
CA GLY A 286 -1.16 -15.84 -22.33
C GLY A 286 -1.15 -17.16 -23.06
N ASN A 287 0.01 -17.72 -23.18
CA ASN A 287 0.19 -19.07 -23.74
C ASN A 287 1.54 -19.64 -23.32
N ASN A 288 1.64 -20.93 -23.43
CA ASN A 288 2.84 -21.70 -23.25
C ASN A 288 3.13 -22.48 -24.55
N TRP A 289 4.39 -22.50 -24.94
CA TRP A 289 4.86 -23.15 -26.16
C TRP A 289 6.02 -24.10 -25.88
N LEU A 290 5.86 -25.36 -26.22
CA LEU A 290 6.94 -26.35 -26.21
C LEU A 290 7.80 -26.22 -27.46
N LEU A 291 9.10 -25.96 -27.30
CA LEU A 291 10.08 -25.83 -28.35
C LEU A 291 11.01 -27.07 -28.37
N GLY A 292 10.60 -28.12 -29.10
CA GLY A 292 11.24 -29.42 -29.03
C GLY A 292 10.95 -30.12 -27.69
N ASN A 293 11.86 -30.97 -27.24
CA ASN A 293 11.68 -31.80 -26.04
C ASN A 293 12.27 -31.18 -24.78
N ASN A 294 12.97 -30.05 -24.88
CA ASN A 294 13.84 -29.56 -23.80
C ASN A 294 13.59 -28.11 -23.43
N TRP A 295 12.79 -27.38 -24.19
CA TRP A 295 12.52 -25.98 -23.98
C TRP A 295 11.02 -25.72 -23.90
N GLU A 296 10.64 -24.98 -22.91
CA GLU A 296 9.30 -24.45 -22.75
C GLU A 296 9.41 -22.93 -22.66
N PHE A 297 8.62 -22.22 -23.44
CA PHE A 297 8.55 -20.78 -23.44
C PHE A 297 7.13 -20.36 -23.13
N GLY A 298 6.95 -19.46 -22.19
CA GLY A 298 5.64 -18.95 -21.83
C GLY A 298 5.60 -17.45 -21.78
N ALA A 299 4.42 -16.88 -22.00
CA ALA A 299 4.17 -15.46 -21.84
C ALA A 299 2.74 -15.19 -21.39
N LEU A 300 2.58 -14.21 -20.53
CA LEU A 300 1.30 -13.67 -20.07
C LEU A 300 1.36 -12.15 -20.13
N VAL A 301 0.31 -11.53 -20.67
CA VAL A 301 0.11 -10.07 -20.60
C VAL A 301 -1.30 -9.81 -20.13
N GLY A 302 -1.45 -8.89 -19.19
CA GLY A 302 -2.74 -8.49 -18.65
C GLY A 302 -2.81 -7.01 -18.32
N GLY A 303 -4.01 -6.49 -18.23
CA GLY A 303 -4.25 -5.13 -17.80
C GLY A 303 -5.67 -4.92 -17.30
N SER A 304 -5.84 -3.89 -16.48
CA SER A 304 -7.16 -3.47 -15.98
C SER A 304 -7.27 -1.95 -15.97
N TYR A 305 -8.49 -1.49 -16.16
CA TYR A 305 -8.90 -0.11 -15.95
C TYR A 305 -10.19 -0.15 -15.13
N GLN A 306 -10.25 0.62 -14.05
CA GLN A 306 -11.42 0.75 -13.20
C GLN A 306 -11.60 2.21 -12.82
N GLN A 307 -12.83 2.70 -12.85
CA GLN A 307 -13.19 4.01 -12.36
C GLN A 307 -14.38 3.89 -11.42
N ASP A 308 -14.19 4.41 -10.22
CA ASP A 308 -15.17 4.39 -9.13
C ASP A 308 -15.47 5.82 -8.67
N TRP A 309 -16.69 6.03 -8.21
CA TRP A 309 -17.13 7.28 -7.62
C TRP A 309 -17.67 7.03 -6.23
N ARG A 310 -17.25 7.87 -5.29
CA ARG A 310 -17.74 7.83 -3.90
C ARG A 310 -18.13 9.23 -3.46
N GLN A 311 -19.34 9.34 -2.96
CA GLN A 311 -19.81 10.52 -2.25
C GLN A 311 -19.92 10.15 -0.78
N GLN A 312 -19.27 10.92 0.07
CA GLN A 312 -19.20 10.66 1.50
C GLN A 312 -19.56 11.91 2.29
N THR A 313 -20.05 11.69 3.49
CA THR A 313 -20.24 12.76 4.47
C THR A 313 -19.56 12.35 5.75
N ALA A 314 -18.62 13.16 6.21
CA ALA A 314 -17.95 12.97 7.47
C ALA A 314 -18.32 14.09 8.45
N VAL A 315 -18.46 13.75 9.72
CA VAL A 315 -18.60 14.71 10.82
C VAL A 315 -17.42 14.54 11.73
N SER A 316 -16.61 15.59 11.88
CA SER A 316 -15.47 15.59 12.80
C SER A 316 -15.62 16.65 13.89
N ARG A 317 -14.98 16.41 15.03
CA ARG A 317 -14.93 17.33 16.17
C ARG A 317 -13.51 17.43 16.67
N ASN A 318 -13.19 18.53 17.36
CA ASN A 318 -11.90 18.62 18.01
C ASN A 318 -11.75 17.48 19.03
N PHE A 319 -10.71 16.67 18.88
CA PHE A 319 -10.52 15.49 19.73
C PHE A 319 -10.33 15.85 21.21
N ASN A 320 -9.64 16.94 21.50
CA ASN A 320 -9.41 17.38 22.86
C ASN A 320 -10.60 18.15 23.45
N PHE A 321 -11.31 18.91 22.62
CA PHE A 321 -12.43 19.77 23.01
C PHE A 321 -13.61 19.60 22.06
N PRO A 322 -14.35 18.45 22.10
CA PRO A 322 -15.37 18.11 21.11
C PRO A 322 -16.55 19.11 20.99
N THR A 323 -16.75 19.97 22.00
CA THR A 323 -17.80 21.00 21.98
C THR A 323 -17.36 22.31 21.35
N GLU A 324 -16.06 22.52 21.12
CA GLU A 324 -15.52 23.80 20.65
C GLU A 324 -15.50 23.89 19.12
N ARG A 325 -15.41 22.77 18.43
CA ARG A 325 -15.45 22.70 16.96
C ARG A 325 -16.27 21.51 16.51
N THR A 326 -17.15 21.71 15.57
CA THR A 326 -17.76 20.64 14.76
C THR A 326 -17.61 21.03 13.31
N ASP A 327 -17.20 20.08 12.52
CA ASP A 327 -16.97 20.13 11.10
C ASP A 327 -17.87 19.11 10.40
N THR A 328 -18.56 19.49 9.35
CA THR A 328 -19.34 18.60 8.51
C THR A 328 -18.82 18.72 7.10
N GLU A 329 -18.12 17.70 6.66
CA GLU A 329 -17.52 17.64 5.34
C GLU A 329 -18.37 16.79 4.39
N ARG A 330 -18.61 17.29 3.20
CA ARG A 330 -19.15 16.54 2.06
C ARG A 330 -18.06 16.47 1.01
N GLU A 331 -17.74 15.24 0.63
CA GLU A 331 -16.68 14.94 -0.30
C GLU A 331 -17.21 14.09 -1.47
N THR A 332 -16.63 14.30 -2.62
CA THR A 332 -16.78 13.41 -3.78
C THR A 332 -15.40 13.07 -4.30
N THR A 333 -15.11 11.79 -4.32
CA THR A 333 -13.87 11.22 -4.84
C THR A 333 -14.12 10.42 -6.10
N ARG A 334 -13.38 10.73 -7.16
CA ARG A 334 -13.28 9.91 -8.36
C ARG A 334 -11.96 9.14 -8.33
N SER A 335 -12.03 7.84 -8.12
CA SER A 335 -10.87 6.95 -8.13
C SER A 335 -10.69 6.32 -9.50
N THR A 336 -9.48 6.39 -10.05
CA THR A 336 -9.10 5.75 -11.32
C THR A 336 -7.94 4.79 -11.08
N ASN A 337 -8.19 3.49 -11.26
CA ASN A 337 -7.21 2.42 -11.03
C ASN A 337 -6.81 1.78 -12.36
N ILE A 338 -5.52 1.78 -12.68
CA ILE A 338 -4.96 1.16 -13.87
C ILE A 338 -3.88 0.17 -13.45
N ALA A 339 -3.91 -1.03 -14.02
CA ALA A 339 -2.83 -1.98 -13.84
C ALA A 339 -2.43 -2.58 -15.19
N GLY A 340 -1.14 -2.80 -15.35
CA GLY A 340 -0.54 -3.52 -16.46
C GLY A 340 0.46 -4.54 -15.93
N THR A 341 0.40 -5.78 -16.43
CA THR A 341 1.35 -6.83 -16.08
C THR A 341 1.82 -7.57 -17.33
N GLY A 342 3.07 -7.96 -17.32
CA GLY A 342 3.65 -8.81 -18.37
C GLY A 342 4.65 -9.77 -17.75
N THR A 343 4.47 -11.07 -17.99
CA THR A 343 5.40 -12.11 -17.53
C THR A 343 5.86 -12.94 -18.73
N MET A 344 7.15 -13.19 -18.82
CA MET A 344 7.76 -14.08 -19.81
C MET A 344 8.69 -15.03 -19.08
N GLY A 345 8.68 -16.30 -19.46
CA GLY A 345 9.57 -17.27 -18.85
C GLY A 345 10.03 -18.33 -19.83
N VAL A 346 11.14 -18.92 -19.46
CA VAL A 346 11.77 -20.01 -20.19
C VAL A 346 12.13 -21.10 -19.21
N LYS A 347 11.62 -22.31 -19.46
CA LYS A 347 12.08 -23.53 -18.78
C LYS A 347 12.96 -24.32 -19.70
N PHE A 348 14.05 -24.83 -19.16
CA PHE A 348 14.98 -25.71 -19.87
C PHE A 348 15.22 -27.00 -19.08
N LEU A 349 14.90 -28.15 -19.67
CA LEU A 349 15.05 -29.50 -19.07
C LEU A 349 14.26 -29.66 -17.76
N GLU A 350 13.15 -28.99 -17.60
CA GLU A 350 12.39 -28.96 -16.33
C GLU A 350 13.19 -28.52 -15.07
N ASP A 351 14.52 -28.58 -15.15
CA ASP A 351 15.46 -28.25 -14.07
C ASP A 351 15.78 -26.73 -13.96
N HIS A 352 15.56 -25.96 -15.02
CA HIS A 352 15.96 -24.56 -15.08
C HIS A 352 14.79 -23.68 -15.48
N ASP A 353 14.38 -22.82 -14.59
CA ASP A 353 13.34 -21.81 -14.81
C ASP A 353 13.96 -20.40 -14.73
N VAL A 354 13.61 -19.54 -15.69
CA VAL A 354 13.98 -18.12 -15.66
C VAL A 354 12.76 -17.31 -16.07
N THR A 355 12.37 -16.38 -15.23
CA THR A 355 11.19 -15.55 -15.42
C THR A 355 11.56 -14.06 -15.37
N LEU A 356 11.00 -13.31 -16.31
CA LEU A 356 11.00 -11.85 -16.35
C LEU A 356 9.57 -11.37 -16.13
N SER A 357 9.36 -10.54 -15.14
CA SER A 357 8.06 -9.94 -14.82
C SER A 357 8.15 -8.42 -14.82
N TYR A 358 7.15 -7.77 -15.42
CA TYR A 358 6.96 -6.32 -15.35
C TYR A 358 5.58 -6.03 -14.80
N LEU A 359 5.52 -5.15 -13.82
CA LEU A 359 4.29 -4.66 -13.21
C LEU A 359 4.26 -3.13 -13.28
N TRP A 360 3.12 -2.60 -13.67
CA TRP A 360 2.82 -1.18 -13.62
C TRP A 360 1.44 -0.97 -13.01
N LEU A 361 1.38 -0.19 -11.94
CA LEU A 361 0.16 0.15 -11.24
C LEU A 361 0.05 1.67 -11.17
N ARG A 362 -1.17 2.18 -11.34
CA ARG A 362 -1.52 3.58 -11.07
C ARG A 362 -2.85 3.61 -10.37
N ASN A 363 -2.88 4.30 -9.26
CA ASN A 363 -4.09 4.67 -8.54
C ASN A 363 -4.14 6.18 -8.43
N THR A 364 -5.27 6.77 -8.82
CA THR A 364 -5.47 8.21 -8.79
C THR A 364 -6.78 8.52 -8.12
N ASP A 365 -6.74 9.39 -7.13
CA ASP A 365 -7.90 9.94 -6.44
C ASP A 365 -8.03 11.43 -6.76
N ASP A 366 -9.17 11.84 -7.34
CA ASP A 366 -9.52 13.23 -7.66
C ASP A 366 -10.68 13.64 -6.77
N GLU A 367 -10.38 14.44 -5.77
CA GLU A 367 -11.24 14.77 -4.65
C GLU A 367 -11.71 16.21 -4.69
N THR A 368 -12.98 16.42 -4.38
CA THR A 368 -13.58 17.74 -4.17
C THR A 368 -14.39 17.69 -2.89
N ALA A 369 -14.05 18.53 -1.93
CA ALA A 369 -14.73 18.58 -0.64
C ALA A 369 -15.19 20.01 -0.28
N ILE A 370 -16.30 20.06 0.44
CA ILE A 370 -16.81 21.26 1.11
C ILE A 370 -17.05 20.89 2.57
N SER A 371 -16.40 21.63 3.47
CA SER A 371 -16.50 21.45 4.91
C SER A 371 -17.12 22.69 5.54
N ASP A 372 -18.23 22.52 6.27
CA ASP A 372 -18.89 23.57 7.02
C ASP A 372 -18.60 23.36 8.51
N PHE A 373 -17.93 24.33 9.15
CA PHE A 373 -17.56 24.22 10.55
C PHE A 373 -17.76 25.52 11.36
N PHE A 374 -17.75 25.37 12.66
CA PHE A 374 -17.70 26.49 13.61
C PHE A 374 -16.63 26.24 14.67
N ASN A 375 -16.17 27.30 15.31
CA ASN A 375 -15.24 27.26 16.43
C ASN A 375 -15.64 28.28 17.51
N GLU A 376 -14.82 28.41 18.57
CA GLU A 376 -15.05 29.33 19.69
C GLU A 376 -15.32 30.78 19.27
N ASN A 377 -14.67 31.27 18.20
CA ASN A 377 -14.77 32.64 17.74
C ASN A 377 -15.97 32.88 16.82
N ARG A 378 -16.55 31.83 16.26
CA ARG A 378 -17.69 31.89 15.33
C ARG A 378 -18.64 30.73 15.64
N GLN A 379 -19.67 31.03 16.44
CA GLN A 379 -20.63 30.07 16.94
C GLN A 379 -21.89 30.00 16.09
N VAL A 380 -22.42 28.81 15.91
CA VAL A 380 -23.71 28.59 15.22
C VAL A 380 -24.85 29.33 15.90
N SER A 381 -24.80 29.43 17.26
CA SER A 381 -25.77 30.19 18.05
C SER A 381 -25.85 31.68 17.68
N ASP A 382 -24.76 32.24 17.16
CA ASP A 382 -24.66 33.64 16.74
C ASP A 382 -24.93 33.78 15.21
N GLY A 383 -25.27 32.69 14.55
CA GLY A 383 -25.45 32.63 13.09
C GLY A 383 -24.13 32.79 12.31
N LEU A 384 -23.02 32.35 12.88
CA LEU A 384 -21.69 32.49 12.32
C LEU A 384 -21.05 31.12 12.14
N GLY A 385 -20.16 30.98 11.15
CA GLY A 385 -19.40 29.77 10.89
C GLY A 385 -18.30 30.01 9.90
N PHE A 386 -17.71 28.92 9.43
CA PHE A 386 -16.73 28.90 8.37
C PHE A 386 -17.13 27.87 7.32
N ARG A 387 -16.60 28.02 6.12
CA ARG A 387 -16.64 27.05 5.05
C ARG A 387 -15.25 26.91 4.45
N ASN A 388 -14.78 25.68 4.32
CA ASN A 388 -13.57 25.34 3.57
C ASN A 388 -13.96 24.67 2.26
N TYR A 389 -13.22 25.01 1.21
CA TYR A 389 -13.22 24.35 -0.08
C TYR A 389 -11.89 23.67 -0.24
N ARG A 390 -11.90 22.35 -0.51
CA ARG A 390 -10.71 21.57 -0.75
C ARG A 390 -10.82 20.87 -2.10
N THR A 391 -9.74 20.93 -2.87
CA THR A 391 -9.56 20.09 -4.05
C THR A 391 -8.19 19.43 -3.96
N GLU A 392 -8.16 18.15 -4.24
CA GLU A 392 -6.93 17.35 -4.24
C GLU A 392 -6.95 16.36 -5.39
N PHE A 393 -5.83 16.20 -6.05
CA PHE A 393 -5.60 15.20 -7.06
C PHE A 393 -4.33 14.45 -6.67
N GLU A 394 -4.47 13.22 -6.20
CA GLU A 394 -3.35 12.37 -5.81
C GLU A 394 -3.14 11.28 -6.84
N GLU A 395 -2.02 11.29 -7.54
CA GLU A 395 -1.59 10.22 -8.44
C GLU A 395 -0.50 9.40 -7.76
N ARG A 396 -0.73 8.10 -7.57
CA ARG A 396 0.23 7.12 -7.04
C ARG A 396 0.56 6.11 -8.11
N GLU A 397 1.84 5.96 -8.41
CA GLU A 397 2.31 5.01 -9.42
C GLU A 397 3.37 4.08 -8.83
N LEU A 398 3.33 2.80 -9.22
CA LEU A 398 4.35 1.79 -8.91
C LEU A 398 4.75 1.07 -10.19
N ARG A 399 6.04 1.02 -10.47
CA ARG A 399 6.65 0.25 -11.56
C ARG A 399 7.67 -0.72 -10.99
N THR A 400 7.59 -1.98 -11.41
CA THR A 400 8.53 -3.01 -10.95
C THR A 400 8.95 -3.87 -12.12
N LEU A 401 10.25 -4.04 -12.28
CA LEU A 401 10.86 -4.99 -13.19
C LEU A 401 11.59 -6.04 -12.37
N GLN A 402 11.20 -7.31 -12.51
CA GLN A 402 11.81 -8.41 -11.77
C GLN A 402 12.35 -9.47 -12.73
N PHE A 403 13.52 -10.00 -12.40
CA PHE A 403 14.19 -11.06 -13.10
C PHE A 403 14.57 -12.13 -12.08
N GLN A 404 14.04 -13.34 -12.25
CA GLN A 404 14.20 -14.43 -11.28
C GLN A 404 14.64 -15.71 -12.00
N GLY A 405 15.39 -16.56 -11.31
CA GLY A 405 15.75 -17.86 -11.84
C GLY A 405 15.94 -18.89 -10.74
N THR A 406 15.52 -20.13 -11.03
CA THR A 406 15.73 -21.30 -10.18
C THR A 406 16.35 -22.42 -11.02
N HIS A 407 17.41 -22.99 -10.52
CA HIS A 407 18.20 -23.99 -11.21
C HIS A 407 18.45 -25.18 -10.30
N TYR A 408 17.96 -26.35 -10.72
CA TYR A 408 18.21 -27.63 -10.05
C TYR A 408 19.39 -28.34 -10.71
N ILE A 409 20.15 -29.10 -9.90
CA ILE A 409 21.15 -30.04 -10.40
C ILE A 409 20.46 -31.40 -10.60
N GLY A 410 19.34 -31.39 -11.34
CA GLY A 410 18.45 -32.52 -11.52
C GLY A 410 18.97 -33.61 -12.44
N ALA A 411 18.20 -34.68 -12.61
CA ALA A 411 18.54 -35.84 -13.41
C ALA A 411 18.73 -35.44 -14.89
N ASP A 412 17.85 -34.64 -15.45
CA ASP A 412 17.89 -34.23 -16.87
C ASP A 412 19.13 -33.39 -17.21
N THR A 413 19.51 -32.48 -16.31
CA THR A 413 20.73 -31.68 -16.43
C THR A 413 21.97 -32.56 -16.39
N ARG A 414 22.04 -33.56 -15.53
CA ARG A 414 23.15 -34.48 -15.41
C ARG A 414 23.28 -35.39 -16.64
N GLU A 415 22.16 -35.93 -17.12
CA GLU A 415 22.12 -36.77 -18.34
C GLU A 415 22.56 -35.94 -19.54
N ARG A 416 22.08 -34.71 -19.68
CA ARG A 416 22.42 -33.84 -20.81
C ARG A 416 23.85 -33.35 -20.80
N PHE A 417 24.39 -33.02 -19.61
CA PHE A 417 25.73 -32.48 -19.43
C PHE A 417 26.58 -33.38 -18.55
N GLY A 418 27.06 -34.51 -19.10
CA GLY A 418 27.82 -35.52 -18.36
C GLY A 418 29.04 -34.99 -17.60
N PHE A 419 29.57 -33.79 -17.93
CA PHE A 419 30.63 -33.16 -17.12
C PHE A 419 30.07 -32.64 -15.78
N ILE A 420 28.81 -32.21 -15.72
CA ILE A 420 28.12 -31.78 -14.47
C ILE A 420 27.98 -33.00 -13.57
N ASP A 421 27.52 -34.11 -14.11
CA ASP A 421 27.43 -35.37 -13.35
C ASP A 421 28.79 -35.79 -12.82
N SER A 422 29.84 -35.66 -13.62
CA SER A 422 31.21 -35.98 -13.18
C SER A 422 31.72 -35.08 -12.04
N MET A 423 31.31 -33.81 -12.00
CA MET A 423 31.77 -32.83 -10.97
C MET A 423 30.86 -32.77 -9.77
N LEU A 424 29.53 -32.78 -9.97
CA LEU A 424 28.52 -32.50 -8.99
C LEU A 424 27.57 -33.66 -8.72
N GLY A 425 27.79 -34.85 -9.37
CA GLY A 425 26.93 -36.03 -9.19
C GLY A 425 26.88 -36.62 -7.79
N TRP A 426 27.72 -36.11 -6.90
CA TRP A 426 27.67 -36.42 -5.44
C TRP A 426 26.64 -35.60 -4.68
N LEU A 427 26.15 -34.48 -5.24
CA LEU A 427 25.07 -33.68 -4.67
C LEU A 427 23.72 -34.39 -4.91
N PRO A 428 22.72 -34.21 -4.06
CA PRO A 428 21.35 -34.63 -4.35
C PRO A 428 20.76 -33.92 -5.59
N GLU A 429 19.85 -34.59 -6.30
CA GLU A 429 19.24 -34.03 -7.54
C GLU A 429 18.37 -32.81 -7.29
N GLN A 430 17.80 -32.70 -6.11
CA GLN A 430 16.99 -31.55 -5.69
C GLN A 430 17.83 -30.37 -5.17
N THR A 431 19.17 -30.44 -5.27
CA THR A 431 20.02 -29.29 -4.95
C THR A 431 19.71 -28.16 -5.91
N SER A 432 19.38 -26.99 -5.36
CA SER A 432 18.97 -25.84 -6.17
C SER A 432 19.75 -24.57 -5.83
N ILE A 433 19.79 -23.68 -6.82
CA ILE A 433 20.23 -22.30 -6.67
C ILE A 433 19.12 -21.43 -7.24
N SER A 434 18.62 -20.52 -6.41
CA SER A 434 17.65 -19.51 -6.82
C SER A 434 18.29 -18.12 -6.71
N TRP A 435 17.93 -17.24 -7.61
CA TRP A 435 18.40 -15.86 -7.61
C TRP A 435 17.30 -14.93 -8.12
N TYR A 436 17.36 -13.66 -7.69
CA TYR A 436 16.45 -12.64 -8.15
C TYR A 436 17.16 -11.29 -8.27
N TYR A 437 16.60 -10.44 -9.13
CA TYR A 437 16.90 -9.03 -9.27
C TYR A 437 15.57 -8.29 -9.43
N SER A 438 15.36 -7.25 -8.65
CA SER A 438 14.19 -6.37 -8.68
C SER A 438 14.65 -4.93 -8.75
N ASP A 439 14.09 -4.19 -9.72
CA ASP A 439 14.25 -2.74 -9.85
C ASP A 439 12.85 -2.13 -9.83
N SER A 440 12.55 -1.36 -8.80
CA SER A 440 11.22 -0.86 -8.50
C SER A 440 11.26 0.63 -8.22
N GLU A 441 10.30 1.34 -8.78
CA GLU A 441 10.12 2.79 -8.59
C GLU A 441 8.68 3.08 -8.22
N SER A 442 8.45 3.89 -7.21
CA SER A 442 7.14 4.46 -6.93
C SER A 442 7.22 5.98 -6.95
N GLU A 443 6.19 6.58 -7.52
CA GLU A 443 6.02 8.03 -7.59
C GLU A 443 4.64 8.40 -7.03
N THR A 444 4.58 9.48 -6.23
CA THR A 444 3.32 10.09 -5.82
C THR A 444 3.39 11.57 -6.11
N SER A 445 2.39 12.07 -6.81
CA SER A 445 2.28 13.49 -7.15
C SER A 445 0.93 14.03 -6.70
N ILE A 446 0.96 15.13 -5.96
CA ILE A 446 -0.23 15.92 -5.62
C ILE A 446 0.01 17.34 -6.19
N PRO A 447 -0.34 17.54 -7.45
CA PRO A 447 -0.24 18.87 -8.06
C PRO A 447 -1.41 19.75 -7.60
N ASN A 448 -1.09 20.87 -6.98
CA ASN A 448 -2.05 21.91 -6.64
C ASN A 448 -3.20 21.46 -5.71
N ARG A 449 -2.90 20.80 -4.60
CA ARG A 449 -3.90 20.69 -3.52
C ARG A 449 -4.27 22.10 -3.08
N THR A 450 -5.55 22.43 -3.10
CA THR A 450 -6.03 23.74 -2.66
C THR A 450 -6.91 23.62 -1.44
N GLU A 451 -6.75 24.60 -0.54
CA GLU A 451 -7.62 24.76 0.62
C GLU A 451 -7.93 26.25 0.78
N ILE A 452 -9.22 26.61 0.71
CA ILE A 452 -9.67 28.00 0.72
C ILE A 452 -10.77 28.16 1.77
N SER A 453 -10.55 29.08 2.71
CA SER A 453 -11.43 29.30 3.85
C SER A 453 -12.26 30.59 3.70
N ALA A 454 -13.56 30.47 3.91
CA ALA A 454 -14.49 31.58 3.97
C ALA A 454 -15.22 31.66 5.33
N ALA A 455 -15.50 32.87 5.77
CA ALA A 455 -16.38 33.12 6.91
C ALA A 455 -17.83 33.12 6.44
N THR A 456 -18.72 32.41 7.13
CA THR A 456 -20.12 32.28 6.76
C THR A 456 -21.04 32.97 7.77
N VAL A 457 -22.19 33.41 7.28
CA VAL A 457 -23.32 33.85 8.09
C VAL A 457 -24.50 32.94 7.80
N THR A 458 -25.14 32.40 8.83
CA THR A 458 -26.28 31.49 8.72
C THR A 458 -27.57 32.19 9.18
N ASN A 459 -28.70 31.80 8.62
CA ASN A 459 -30.02 32.22 9.09
C ASN A 459 -30.46 31.39 10.30
N GLY A 460 -31.57 31.71 10.90
CA GLY A 460 -32.14 31.00 12.05
C GLY A 460 -32.52 29.52 11.77
N ALA A 461 -32.45 29.06 10.53
CA ALA A 461 -32.65 27.67 10.13
C ALA A 461 -31.33 26.94 9.85
N GLY A 462 -30.17 27.60 10.05
CA GLY A 462 -28.84 27.02 9.80
C GLY A 462 -28.36 27.12 8.35
N ALA A 463 -29.17 27.65 7.42
CA ALA A 463 -28.71 27.80 6.04
C ALA A 463 -27.79 29.01 5.88
N ILE A 464 -26.68 28.82 5.14
CA ILE A 464 -25.73 29.90 4.83
C ILE A 464 -26.42 30.94 3.92
N VAL A 465 -26.38 32.20 4.33
CA VAL A 465 -26.99 33.33 3.61
C VAL A 465 -25.96 34.31 3.08
N SER A 466 -24.72 34.23 3.58
CA SER A 466 -23.61 35.04 3.12
C SER A 466 -22.31 34.32 3.39
N GLU A 467 -21.38 34.47 2.48
CA GLU A 467 -20.02 33.93 2.53
C GLU A 467 -19.06 35.03 2.14
N SER A 468 -17.95 35.17 2.88
CA SER A 468 -16.92 36.17 2.63
C SER A 468 -15.56 35.65 2.99
N PHE A 469 -14.61 35.77 2.08
CA PHE A 469 -13.22 35.35 2.30
C PHE A 469 -12.49 36.26 3.26
N ALA A 470 -11.52 35.70 3.99
CA ALA A 470 -10.84 36.41 5.05
C ALA A 470 -9.89 37.49 4.50
N LEU A 471 -9.86 38.66 5.17
CA LEU A 471 -8.85 39.70 4.94
C LEU A 471 -7.53 39.27 5.61
N ASN A 472 -6.82 38.34 5.02
CA ASN A 472 -5.47 37.94 5.41
C ASN A 472 -4.70 37.41 4.19
N SER A 473 -3.38 37.28 4.30
CA SER A 473 -2.53 36.78 3.23
C SER A 473 -2.62 35.26 3.00
N GLN A 474 -3.40 34.54 3.81
CA GLN A 474 -3.51 33.08 3.83
C GLN A 474 -4.95 32.63 3.65
N ALA A 475 -5.77 33.38 2.92
CA ALA A 475 -7.16 33.01 2.67
C ALA A 475 -7.28 31.79 1.74
N ALA A 476 -6.33 31.60 0.84
CA ALA A 476 -6.20 30.45 -0.02
C ALA A 476 -4.78 29.85 0.11
N ASP A 477 -4.71 28.55 0.28
CA ASP A 477 -3.50 27.75 0.33
C ASP A 477 -3.39 26.87 -0.92
N PHE A 478 -2.18 26.75 -1.47
CA PHE A 478 -1.86 25.95 -2.65
C PHE A 478 -0.63 25.12 -2.36
N ARG A 479 -0.77 23.81 -2.35
CA ARG A 479 0.30 22.89 -1.99
C ARG A 479 0.62 21.94 -3.16
N PHE A 480 1.91 21.74 -3.39
CA PHE A 480 2.46 20.87 -4.42
C PHE A 480 3.40 19.90 -3.75
N THR A 481 3.08 18.61 -3.87
CA THR A 481 3.84 17.56 -3.19
C THR A 481 4.25 16.50 -4.20
N ASP A 482 5.51 16.09 -4.17
CA ASP A 482 6.04 14.99 -4.96
C ASP A 482 6.87 14.07 -4.07
N LEU A 483 6.66 12.78 -4.23
CA LEU A 483 7.46 11.71 -3.64
C LEU A 483 8.00 10.84 -4.77
N LYS A 484 9.28 10.52 -4.70
CA LYS A 484 9.89 9.49 -5.51
C LYS A 484 10.64 8.53 -4.59
N ASP A 485 10.34 7.23 -4.69
CA ASP A 485 10.93 6.18 -3.88
C ASP A 485 11.42 5.07 -4.82
N GLU A 486 12.71 4.76 -4.81
CA GLU A 486 13.37 3.80 -5.68
C GLU A 486 13.98 2.68 -4.82
N VAL A 487 13.77 1.42 -5.23
CA VAL A 487 14.33 0.24 -4.57
C VAL A 487 14.99 -0.67 -5.60
N GLU A 488 16.25 -0.97 -5.38
CA GLU A 488 16.98 -2.02 -6.07
C GLU A 488 17.26 -3.15 -5.07
N ASP A 489 16.71 -4.35 -5.32
CA ASP A 489 16.85 -5.52 -4.44
C ASP A 489 17.29 -6.73 -5.25
N TYR A 490 18.37 -7.39 -4.84
CA TYR A 490 18.83 -8.60 -5.48
C TYR A 490 19.51 -9.57 -4.50
N GLY A 491 19.38 -10.84 -4.82
CA GLY A 491 19.93 -11.87 -3.96
C GLY A 491 20.02 -13.21 -4.65
N TRP A 492 20.65 -14.13 -3.94
CA TRP A 492 20.66 -15.53 -4.31
C TRP A 492 20.62 -16.43 -3.08
N SER A 493 20.11 -17.63 -3.24
CA SER A 493 20.10 -18.67 -2.22
C SER A 493 20.44 -20.03 -2.82
N ALA A 494 21.00 -20.90 -2.03
CA ALA A 494 21.26 -22.29 -2.38
C ALA A 494 20.60 -23.20 -1.36
N THR A 495 19.99 -24.28 -1.84
CA THR A 495 19.34 -25.30 -1.04
C THR A 495 19.99 -26.66 -1.32
N LEU A 496 20.43 -27.32 -0.26
CA LEU A 496 21.06 -28.65 -0.31
C LEU A 496 20.25 -29.63 0.55
N PRO A 497 19.36 -30.44 -0.03
CA PRO A 497 18.67 -31.51 0.67
C PRO A 497 19.58 -32.73 0.82
N VAL A 498 19.53 -33.37 1.96
CA VAL A 498 20.28 -34.60 2.24
C VAL A 498 19.36 -35.60 2.91
N GLU A 499 19.18 -36.77 2.30
CA GLU A 499 18.39 -37.86 2.86
C GLU A 499 19.29 -38.96 3.42
N PHE A 500 19.01 -39.39 4.62
CA PHE A 500 19.68 -40.53 5.21
C PHE A 500 18.75 -41.36 6.13
N GLY A 501 18.38 -42.53 5.68
CA GLY A 501 17.41 -43.38 6.36
C GLY A 501 16.01 -42.82 6.38
N ARG A 502 15.47 -42.44 7.54
CA ARG A 502 14.19 -41.75 7.73
C ARG A 502 14.41 -40.26 8.10
N ASN A 503 15.58 -39.75 7.80
CA ASN A 503 15.89 -38.36 8.07
C ASN A 503 16.01 -37.60 6.76
N TYR A 504 15.41 -36.44 6.73
CA TYR A 504 15.57 -35.45 5.68
C TYR A 504 16.17 -34.18 6.30
N VAL A 505 17.28 -33.70 5.77
CA VAL A 505 17.93 -32.47 6.25
C VAL A 505 18.14 -31.56 5.06
N GLU A 506 17.65 -30.37 5.17
CA GLU A 506 17.84 -29.30 4.18
C GLU A 506 18.75 -28.21 4.77
N PHE A 507 19.85 -27.95 4.07
CA PHE A 507 20.70 -26.79 4.35
C PHE A 507 20.36 -25.70 3.37
N LYS A 508 19.96 -24.53 3.85
CA LYS A 508 19.68 -23.37 3.01
C LYS A 508 20.49 -22.16 3.45
N GLY A 509 21.01 -21.41 2.51
CA GLY A 509 21.76 -20.21 2.79
C GLY A 509 21.87 -19.32 1.57
N GLY A 510 22.05 -18.02 1.80
CA GLY A 510 22.08 -17.05 0.73
C GLY A 510 22.51 -15.67 1.21
N THR A 511 22.50 -14.73 0.25
CA THR A 511 22.82 -13.32 0.50
C THR A 511 21.86 -12.45 -0.29
N SER A 512 21.54 -11.27 0.24
CA SER A 512 20.82 -10.24 -0.51
C SER A 512 21.36 -8.84 -0.22
N LEU A 513 21.11 -7.94 -1.16
CA LEU A 513 21.42 -6.52 -1.05
C LEU A 513 20.19 -5.73 -1.49
N ALA A 514 19.65 -4.92 -0.59
CA ALA A 514 18.59 -3.97 -0.87
C ALA A 514 19.09 -2.54 -0.71
N ARG A 515 18.82 -1.70 -1.71
CA ARG A 515 19.15 -0.25 -1.70
C ARG A 515 17.85 0.51 -1.94
N LYS A 516 17.62 1.51 -1.13
CA LYS A 516 16.45 2.38 -1.26
C LYS A 516 16.87 3.83 -1.24
N ALA A 517 16.28 4.64 -2.14
CA ALA A 517 16.45 6.08 -2.18
C ALA A 517 15.10 6.75 -2.26
N ARG A 518 14.84 7.74 -1.40
CA ARG A 518 13.60 8.50 -1.33
C ARG A 518 13.87 9.99 -1.44
N THR A 519 13.14 10.65 -2.33
CA THR A 519 13.07 12.09 -2.44
C THR A 519 11.66 12.56 -2.16
N TYR A 520 11.50 13.44 -1.20
CA TYR A 520 10.23 14.10 -0.90
C TYR A 520 10.39 15.61 -1.09
N ARG A 521 9.47 16.20 -1.85
CA ARG A 521 9.43 17.62 -2.13
C ARG A 521 8.06 18.19 -1.82
N GLN A 522 8.01 19.26 -1.05
CA GLN A 522 6.79 20.01 -0.81
C GLN A 522 7.02 21.50 -1.02
N LEU A 523 6.13 22.11 -1.78
CA LEU A 523 6.08 23.57 -1.97
C LEU A 523 4.69 24.05 -1.62
N GLN A 524 4.59 25.09 -0.81
CA GLN A 524 3.34 25.67 -0.35
C GLN A 524 3.32 27.15 -0.59
N PHE A 525 2.22 27.64 -1.14
CA PHE A 525 2.01 29.05 -1.41
C PHE A 525 0.67 29.49 -0.83
N SER A 526 0.58 30.74 -0.42
CA SER A 526 -0.66 31.36 0.01
C SER A 526 -0.99 32.57 -0.83
N LEU A 527 -2.30 32.80 -0.96
CA LEU A 527 -2.86 33.96 -1.65
C LEU A 527 -4.00 34.54 -0.83
N GLY A 528 -3.99 35.83 -0.64
CA GLY A 528 -5.08 36.53 0.03
C GLY A 528 -4.93 38.04 -0.03
N ALA A 529 -5.93 38.77 0.40
CA ALA A 529 -5.95 40.22 0.41
C ALA A 529 -5.68 40.77 1.82
N LEU A 530 -4.76 41.71 1.94
CA LEU A 530 -4.52 42.43 3.23
C LEU A 530 -5.48 43.59 3.43
N GLU A 531 -5.94 44.22 2.35
CA GLU A 531 -6.85 45.33 2.34
C GLU A 531 -7.62 45.35 1.02
N VAL A 532 -8.89 45.66 1.01
CA VAL A 532 -9.69 45.82 -0.18
C VAL A 532 -10.42 47.15 -0.13
N SER A 533 -10.43 47.86 -1.28
CA SER A 533 -11.18 49.12 -1.38
C SER A 533 -12.69 48.93 -1.32
N ASP A 534 -13.18 47.79 -1.82
CA ASP A 534 -14.57 47.36 -1.83
C ASP A 534 -14.70 45.96 -1.22
N PRO A 535 -15.31 45.80 -0.05
CA PRO A 535 -15.51 44.49 0.58
C PRO A 535 -16.28 43.47 -0.28
N SER A 536 -17.06 43.93 -1.28
CA SER A 536 -17.78 43.02 -2.19
C SER A 536 -16.87 42.17 -3.08
N VAL A 537 -15.58 42.53 -3.22
CA VAL A 537 -14.57 41.76 -3.93
C VAL A 537 -14.32 40.42 -3.25
N LEU A 538 -14.52 40.32 -1.95
CA LEU A 538 -14.31 39.10 -1.17
C LEU A 538 -15.59 38.26 -0.98
N VAL A 539 -16.66 38.58 -1.70
CA VAL A 539 -17.94 37.89 -1.60
C VAL A 539 -18.32 37.30 -2.96
N GLY A 540 -18.72 36.03 -2.99
CA GLY A 540 -19.14 35.34 -4.20
C GLY A 540 -18.34 34.07 -4.47
N ASP A 541 -18.41 33.55 -5.68
CA ASP A 541 -17.70 32.31 -6.06
C ASP A 541 -16.18 32.51 -6.04
N LEU A 542 -15.44 31.42 -5.76
CA LEU A 542 -13.97 31.43 -5.70
C LEU A 542 -13.34 31.97 -6.99
N ASP A 543 -13.87 31.57 -8.16
CA ASP A 543 -13.39 32.00 -9.48
C ASP A 543 -13.50 33.52 -9.66
N ASP A 544 -14.52 34.13 -9.07
CA ASP A 544 -14.72 35.58 -9.14
C ASP A 544 -13.78 36.31 -8.17
N VAL A 545 -13.70 35.85 -6.91
CA VAL A 545 -12.90 36.48 -5.85
C VAL A 545 -11.40 36.41 -6.20
N PHE A 546 -10.92 35.25 -6.63
CA PHE A 546 -9.52 35.04 -6.99
C PHE A 546 -9.26 35.20 -8.50
N SER A 547 -10.09 35.99 -9.20
CA SER A 547 -9.87 36.32 -10.61
C SER A 547 -8.62 37.19 -10.84
N ASP A 548 -8.03 37.08 -12.03
CA ASP A 548 -6.89 37.93 -12.41
C ASP A 548 -7.21 39.43 -12.28
N ALA A 549 -8.44 39.81 -12.58
CA ALA A 549 -8.89 41.22 -12.49
C ALA A 549 -8.82 41.73 -11.05
N ASN A 550 -9.26 40.92 -10.06
CA ASN A 550 -9.23 41.28 -8.67
C ASN A 550 -7.81 41.24 -8.08
N ILE A 551 -7.01 40.23 -8.45
CA ILE A 551 -5.64 40.08 -7.96
C ILE A 551 -4.75 41.22 -8.48
N LEU A 552 -4.85 41.58 -9.77
CA LEU A 552 -3.99 42.61 -10.35
C LEU A 552 -4.40 44.03 -9.97
N ASP A 553 -5.62 44.24 -9.45
CA ASP A 553 -6.07 45.56 -9.02
C ASP A 553 -5.31 46.03 -7.78
N PRO A 554 -4.54 47.12 -7.87
CA PRO A 554 -3.79 47.67 -6.74
C PRO A 554 -4.67 48.06 -5.54
N GLY A 555 -5.97 48.33 -5.77
CA GLY A 555 -6.93 48.67 -4.72
C GLY A 555 -7.32 47.52 -3.82
N ASN A 556 -7.09 46.28 -4.25
CA ASN A 556 -7.46 45.07 -3.53
C ASN A 556 -6.29 44.48 -2.71
N ASN A 557 -5.08 44.96 -2.91
CA ASN A 557 -3.86 44.59 -2.16
C ASN A 557 -3.72 43.08 -1.89
N PHE A 558 -3.93 42.27 -2.94
CA PHE A 558 -3.65 40.85 -2.90
C PHE A 558 -2.13 40.64 -2.74
N VAL A 559 -1.77 39.64 -1.93
CA VAL A 559 -0.40 39.22 -1.64
C VAL A 559 -0.28 37.74 -1.88
N PHE A 560 0.74 37.39 -2.63
CA PHE A 560 1.19 36.04 -2.88
C PHE A 560 2.45 35.78 -2.07
N ASP A 561 2.46 34.75 -1.25
CA ASP A 561 3.60 34.43 -0.40
C ASP A 561 3.89 32.93 -0.41
N ARG A 562 5.15 32.58 -0.15
CA ARG A 562 5.52 31.21 0.12
C ARG A 562 5.26 30.91 1.58
N GLN A 563 4.56 29.82 1.84
CA GLN A 563 4.34 29.25 3.16
C GLN A 563 5.32 28.12 3.44
N GLY A 564 5.31 27.64 4.68
CA GLY A 564 6.14 26.53 5.12
C GLY A 564 7.57 26.91 5.48
N THR A 565 8.28 25.92 5.97
CA THR A 565 9.68 26.02 6.35
C THR A 565 10.58 25.39 5.28
N ASN A 566 11.87 25.61 5.36
CA ASN A 566 12.85 24.93 4.48
C ASN A 566 13.06 23.45 4.89
N GLN A 567 12.36 22.97 5.90
CA GLN A 567 12.52 21.64 6.52
C GLN A 567 11.42 20.66 6.11
N GLU A 568 10.56 21.03 5.19
CA GLU A 568 9.43 20.16 4.75
C GLU A 568 9.85 19.13 3.70
N SER A 569 10.95 19.38 3.00
CA SER A 569 11.46 18.49 1.96
C SER A 569 12.71 17.76 2.46
N TYR A 570 12.82 16.49 2.12
CA TYR A 570 13.94 15.64 2.52
C TYR A 570 14.36 14.67 1.43
N ILE A 571 15.61 14.21 1.56
CA ILE A 571 16.21 13.14 0.80
C ILE A 571 16.65 12.09 1.81
N ALA A 572 16.36 10.84 1.55
CA ALA A 572 16.73 9.78 2.46
C ALA A 572 17.12 8.51 1.71
N ALA A 573 17.93 7.67 2.33
CA ALA A 573 18.35 6.41 1.74
C ALA A 573 18.58 5.33 2.79
N THR A 574 18.42 4.07 2.39
CA THR A 574 18.83 2.90 3.16
C THR A 574 19.65 1.93 2.31
N ILE A 575 20.57 1.23 2.95
CA ILE A 575 21.29 0.09 2.36
C ILE A 575 21.26 -1.05 3.37
N THR A 576 20.85 -2.22 2.92
CA THR A 576 20.85 -3.45 3.73
C THR A 576 21.66 -4.53 3.01
N ASN A 577 22.82 -4.87 3.54
CA ASN A 577 23.55 -6.06 3.13
C ASN A 577 23.18 -7.19 4.09
N SER A 578 22.89 -8.38 3.54
CA SER A 578 22.50 -9.48 4.38
C SER A 578 23.06 -10.82 3.93
N ALA A 579 23.21 -11.72 4.89
CA ALA A 579 23.52 -13.12 4.65
C ALA A 579 22.74 -13.98 5.65
N PHE A 580 22.21 -15.10 5.19
CA PHE A 580 21.48 -16.02 6.06
C PHE A 580 21.92 -17.46 5.85
N GLY A 581 21.65 -18.26 6.86
CA GLY A 581 21.82 -19.70 6.80
C GLY A 581 20.96 -20.39 7.85
N TYR A 582 20.31 -21.47 7.45
CA TYR A 582 19.59 -22.32 8.39
C TYR A 582 19.59 -23.78 7.97
N VAL A 583 19.27 -24.63 8.93
CA VAL A 583 19.13 -26.07 8.78
C VAL A 583 17.71 -26.43 9.13
N ASP A 584 17.06 -27.17 8.26
CA ASP A 584 15.75 -27.77 8.48
C ASP A 584 15.89 -29.29 8.48
N TRP A 585 15.62 -29.92 9.59
CA TRP A 585 15.82 -31.33 9.81
C TRP A 585 14.52 -32.02 10.21
N THR A 586 14.02 -32.88 9.34
CA THR A 586 12.90 -33.79 9.61
C THR A 586 13.47 -35.14 10.06
N PHE A 587 13.12 -35.52 11.26
CA PHE A 587 13.55 -36.75 11.92
C PHE A 587 12.40 -37.75 12.01
N ASP A 588 12.61 -38.94 11.49
CA ASP A 588 11.69 -40.10 11.56
C ASP A 588 10.26 -39.75 11.04
N ASP A 589 10.15 -38.83 10.06
CA ASP A 589 8.91 -38.32 9.48
C ASP A 589 7.89 -37.74 10.52
N THR A 590 8.36 -37.54 11.76
CA THR A 590 7.51 -37.15 12.90
C THR A 590 7.92 -35.82 13.53
N TRP A 591 9.22 -35.56 13.61
CA TRP A 591 9.73 -34.33 14.19
C TRP A 591 10.48 -33.51 13.16
N ARG A 592 10.26 -32.25 13.15
CA ARG A 592 10.97 -31.29 12.29
C ARG A 592 11.56 -30.20 13.16
N VAL A 593 12.83 -29.91 12.99
CA VAL A 593 13.54 -28.84 13.69
C VAL A 593 14.19 -27.96 12.65
N ALA A 594 13.82 -26.68 12.63
CA ALA A 594 14.51 -25.69 11.80
C ALA A 594 15.18 -24.66 12.70
N ALA A 595 16.43 -24.32 12.44
CA ALA A 595 17.19 -23.32 13.19
C ALA A 595 18.23 -22.64 12.31
N GLY A 596 18.41 -21.34 12.54
CA GLY A 596 19.39 -20.55 11.80
C GLY A 596 19.44 -19.11 12.22
N GLY A 597 20.01 -18.27 11.36
CA GLY A 597 20.09 -16.84 11.60
C GLY A 597 20.37 -16.05 10.33
N ARG A 598 20.06 -14.79 10.40
CA ARG A 598 20.31 -13.79 9.36
C ARG A 598 21.17 -12.68 9.93
N TRP A 599 22.26 -12.40 9.28
CA TRP A 599 23.07 -11.23 9.53
C TRP A 599 22.61 -10.10 8.62
N GLU A 600 22.47 -8.88 9.17
CA GLU A 600 22.19 -7.66 8.42
C GLU A 600 23.14 -6.55 8.84
N ASP A 601 23.80 -5.90 7.85
CA ASP A 601 24.46 -4.60 7.97
C ASP A 601 23.53 -3.56 7.33
N TYR A 602 22.77 -2.87 8.19
CA TYR A 602 21.78 -1.89 7.81
C TYR A 602 22.32 -0.48 8.04
N LYS A 603 22.14 0.39 7.06
CA LYS A 603 22.51 1.79 7.12
C LYS A 603 21.36 2.65 6.65
N GLN A 604 21.07 3.71 7.36
CA GLN A 604 20.02 4.67 7.08
C GLN A 604 20.51 6.09 7.27
N ALA A 605 20.18 6.99 6.34
CA ALA A 605 20.46 8.40 6.44
C ALA A 605 19.34 9.23 5.81
N ALA A 606 19.10 10.42 6.36
CA ALA A 606 18.17 11.39 5.80
C ALA A 606 18.74 12.81 5.96
N VAL A 607 18.42 13.67 4.99
CA VAL A 607 18.86 15.05 4.95
C VAL A 607 17.70 15.93 4.50
N GLU A 608 17.42 16.98 5.26
CA GLU A 608 16.48 18.01 4.85
C GLU A 608 17.11 18.89 3.77
N TRP A 609 16.35 19.27 2.76
CA TRP A 609 16.81 20.14 1.69
C TRP A 609 15.78 21.19 1.29
N ASN A 610 16.27 22.29 0.76
CA ASN A 610 15.41 23.33 0.23
C ASN A 610 15.31 23.21 -1.30
N PRO A 611 14.16 22.77 -1.86
CA PRO A 611 13.99 22.58 -3.30
C PRO A 611 14.17 23.87 -4.12
N LEU A 612 14.08 25.04 -3.50
CA LEU A 612 14.30 26.35 -4.13
C LEU A 612 15.73 26.90 -3.92
N GLY A 613 16.57 26.13 -3.23
CA GLY A 613 17.84 26.66 -2.70
C GLY A 613 18.94 26.86 -3.72
N PHE A 614 19.18 26.03 -4.71
CA PHE A 614 20.33 26.19 -5.62
C PHE A 614 20.24 25.49 -6.99
N THR A 615 19.48 24.43 -7.17
CA THR A 615 19.24 23.79 -8.45
C THR A 615 17.86 23.15 -8.45
N LEU A 616 17.05 23.51 -9.41
CA LEU A 616 15.73 22.92 -9.66
C LEU A 616 15.82 21.56 -10.40
N ALA A 617 17.02 21.06 -10.66
CA ALA A 617 17.21 19.70 -11.12
C ALA A 617 16.99 18.76 -9.95
N ASP A 618 16.20 17.73 -10.15
CA ASP A 618 16.05 16.63 -9.19
C ASP A 618 17.46 16.17 -8.79
N PRO A 619 17.78 16.17 -7.49
CA PRO A 619 19.07 15.68 -7.07
C PRO A 619 19.18 14.23 -7.54
N GLN A 620 20.16 13.95 -8.36
CA GLN A 620 20.51 12.57 -8.70
C GLN A 620 21.10 11.93 -7.43
N ILE A 621 20.24 11.31 -6.64
CA ILE A 621 20.65 10.68 -5.41
C ILE A 621 21.24 9.33 -5.75
N ASN A 622 22.52 9.21 -5.57
CA ASN A 622 23.13 7.91 -5.43
C ASN A 622 23.11 7.55 -3.93
N PRO A 623 22.40 6.49 -3.50
CA PRO A 623 22.43 6.07 -2.08
C PRO A 623 23.85 5.92 -1.53
N CYS A 624 24.79 5.51 -2.37
CA CYS A 624 26.21 5.43 -2.00
C CYS A 624 26.81 6.81 -1.62
N ASN A 625 26.33 7.91 -2.18
CA ASN A 625 26.85 9.23 -1.83
C ASN A 625 26.39 9.73 -0.45
N ILE A 626 25.35 9.13 0.11
CA ILE A 626 24.79 9.51 1.41
C ILE A 626 25.25 8.56 2.51
N ILE A 627 25.37 7.26 2.21
CA ILE A 627 25.53 6.21 3.22
C ILE A 627 26.88 5.49 3.12
N ASP A 628 27.55 5.45 1.96
CA ASP A 628 28.79 4.68 1.79
C ASP A 628 30.01 5.43 2.34
N PRO A 629 30.75 4.85 3.30
CA PRO A 629 31.98 5.44 3.81
C PRO A 629 33.10 5.58 2.77
N CYS A 630 33.00 4.94 1.60
CA CYS A 630 33.99 5.12 0.55
C CYS A 630 33.95 6.51 -0.09
N ASP A 631 32.84 7.23 -0.05
CA ASP A 631 32.73 8.58 -0.64
C ASP A 631 32.83 9.72 0.38
N LEU A 632 32.67 9.44 1.67
CA LEU A 632 32.87 10.41 2.73
C LEU A 632 34.36 10.84 2.91
N THR A 633 35.29 10.14 2.27
CA THR A 633 36.74 10.43 2.29
C THR A 633 37.23 11.18 1.05
N SER A 634 36.37 11.32 0.02
CA SER A 634 36.72 12.12 -1.15
C SER A 634 36.55 13.60 -0.85
N ASN A 635 37.63 14.37 -0.90
CA ASN A 635 37.61 15.82 -0.82
C ASN A 635 37.03 16.49 -2.08
N ASP A 636 36.01 15.84 -2.73
CA ASP A 636 35.38 16.43 -3.89
C ASP A 636 34.36 17.47 -3.44
N ASP A 637 34.54 18.66 -3.99
CA ASP A 637 33.93 19.92 -3.58
C ASP A 637 32.39 19.99 -3.73
N ASP A 638 31.74 18.96 -4.32
CA ASP A 638 30.30 18.88 -4.54
C ASP A 638 29.55 18.26 -3.34
N SER A 639 30.24 17.62 -2.38
CA SER A 639 29.63 17.01 -1.19
C SER A 639 29.36 18.00 -0.04
N ARG A 640 29.68 19.29 -0.24
CA ARG A 640 29.68 20.31 0.81
C ARG A 640 28.30 20.72 1.38
N ASN A 641 27.20 20.17 0.88
CA ASN A 641 25.84 20.58 1.31
C ASN A 641 25.10 19.54 2.15
N PHE A 642 25.72 18.41 2.45
CA PHE A 642 25.09 17.36 3.25
C PHE A 642 25.82 17.25 4.58
N THR A 643 25.19 17.75 5.65
CA THR A 643 25.66 17.46 7.01
C THR A 643 25.24 16.05 7.38
N SER A 644 26.20 15.15 7.50
CA SER A 644 26.03 13.71 7.74
C SER A 644 25.58 13.36 9.18
N ASP A 645 24.89 14.26 9.88
CA ASP A 645 24.60 14.07 11.30
C ASP A 645 23.34 13.22 11.56
N ILE A 646 22.60 12.82 10.52
CA ILE A 646 21.42 11.96 10.64
C ILE A 646 21.72 10.65 9.93
N GLY A 647 22.41 9.77 10.60
CA GLY A 647 22.71 8.44 10.11
C GLY A 647 22.59 7.40 11.22
N PHE A 648 21.96 6.28 10.91
CA PHE A 648 21.88 5.12 11.78
C PHE A 648 22.55 3.94 11.08
N GLN A 649 23.34 3.16 11.84
CA GLN A 649 23.91 1.90 11.37
C GLN A 649 23.67 0.82 12.41
N ASP A 650 23.22 -0.35 11.96
CA ASP A 650 23.03 -1.56 12.74
C ASP A 650 23.73 -2.74 12.04
N ASP A 651 24.52 -3.50 12.80
CA ASP A 651 25.24 -4.69 12.33
C ASP A 651 24.92 -5.84 13.31
N THR A 652 23.84 -6.57 13.01
CA THR A 652 23.23 -7.51 13.96
C THR A 652 22.94 -8.86 13.31
N ILE A 653 22.95 -9.92 14.12
CA ILE A 653 22.51 -11.26 13.75
C ILE A 653 21.18 -11.54 14.43
N TYR A 654 20.17 -11.86 13.62
CA TYR A 654 18.83 -12.23 14.05
C TYR A 654 18.68 -13.75 14.01
N PRO A 655 18.48 -14.42 15.17
CA PRO A 655 18.30 -15.86 15.22
C PRO A 655 16.83 -16.27 15.09
N ALA A 656 16.59 -17.50 14.61
CA ALA A 656 15.29 -18.15 14.66
C ALA A 656 15.42 -19.66 14.89
N ALA A 657 14.44 -20.24 15.55
CA ALA A 657 14.32 -21.68 15.71
C ALA A 657 12.85 -22.11 15.75
N SER A 658 12.53 -23.24 15.13
CA SER A 658 11.21 -23.85 15.19
C SER A 658 11.30 -25.35 15.46
N LEU A 659 10.26 -25.88 16.10
CA LEU A 659 10.08 -27.30 16.38
C LEU A 659 8.65 -27.70 15.98
N THR A 660 8.52 -28.70 15.12
CA THR A 660 7.22 -29.21 14.67
C THR A 660 7.13 -30.71 14.99
N TYR A 661 6.03 -31.10 15.61
CA TYR A 661 5.60 -32.48 15.75
C TYR A 661 4.55 -32.79 14.67
N MET A 662 4.74 -33.85 13.92
CA MET A 662 3.82 -34.33 12.87
C MET A 662 3.31 -35.74 13.25
N GLY A 663 2.00 -35.95 13.13
CA GLY A 663 1.40 -37.23 13.48
C GLY A 663 -0.08 -37.29 13.18
N GLU A 664 -0.75 -38.32 13.68
CA GLU A 664 -2.19 -38.52 13.55
C GLU A 664 -2.82 -38.33 14.94
N LEU A 665 -3.63 -37.32 15.14
CA LEU A 665 -4.37 -37.06 16.37
C LEU A 665 -5.77 -36.57 16.04
N TRP A 666 -6.76 -37.47 16.02
CA TRP A 666 -8.17 -37.21 15.68
C TRP A 666 -8.41 -36.70 14.25
N ALA A 667 -7.37 -36.55 13.45
CA ALA A 667 -7.39 -36.11 12.06
C ALA A 667 -6.37 -36.95 11.25
N GLU A 668 -6.43 -36.88 9.93
CA GLU A 668 -5.50 -37.56 9.03
C GLU A 668 -4.08 -37.03 9.20
N THR A 669 -3.95 -35.72 9.36
CA THR A 669 -2.68 -35.07 9.70
C THR A 669 -2.89 -34.12 10.86
N PHE A 670 -2.02 -34.24 11.86
CA PHE A 670 -1.92 -33.32 12.99
C PHE A 670 -0.52 -32.75 13.04
N GLN A 671 -0.43 -31.43 13.22
CA GLN A 671 0.85 -30.73 13.44
C GLN A 671 0.77 -29.87 14.69
N LEU A 672 1.86 -29.88 15.46
CA LEU A 672 2.06 -28.97 16.59
C LEU A 672 3.41 -28.27 16.42
N ARG A 673 3.36 -26.97 16.20
CA ARG A 673 4.53 -26.13 15.92
C ARG A 673 4.82 -25.19 17.08
N PHE A 674 6.10 -24.98 17.34
CA PHE A 674 6.63 -23.96 18.22
C PHE A 674 7.67 -23.16 17.45
N GLY A 675 7.63 -21.84 17.56
CA GLY A 675 8.58 -20.92 16.93
C GLY A 675 9.11 -19.92 17.94
N TRP A 676 10.36 -19.56 17.78
CA TRP A 676 11.01 -18.46 18.47
C TRP A 676 11.90 -17.71 17.49
N SER A 677 11.89 -16.38 17.56
CA SER A 677 12.75 -15.53 16.72
C SER A 677 12.99 -14.17 17.36
N GLU A 678 14.10 -13.54 16.97
CA GLU A 678 14.41 -12.14 17.27
C GLU A 678 14.39 -11.34 15.96
N THR A 679 13.82 -10.14 15.99
CA THR A 679 13.70 -9.23 14.86
C THR A 679 13.85 -7.78 15.33
N ALA A 680 13.93 -6.81 14.41
CA ALA A 680 13.98 -5.39 14.75
C ALA A 680 13.00 -4.60 13.89
N ILE A 681 12.46 -3.51 14.45
CA ILE A 681 11.68 -2.53 13.71
C ILE A 681 12.49 -1.26 13.60
N ARG A 682 12.78 -0.86 12.38
CA ARG A 682 13.59 0.31 12.09
C ARG A 682 12.70 1.53 11.85
N PRO A 683 13.13 2.73 12.26
CA PRO A 683 12.41 3.96 11.95
C PRO A 683 12.24 4.15 10.44
N ASP A 684 11.11 4.71 10.03
CA ASP A 684 10.91 5.13 8.64
C ASP A 684 11.87 6.29 8.28
N LEU A 685 12.17 6.40 6.99
CA LEU A 685 12.99 7.47 6.44
C LEU A 685 12.49 8.87 6.78
N ARG A 686 11.17 9.05 6.86
CA ARG A 686 10.54 10.30 7.25
C ARG A 686 10.67 10.56 8.75
N GLU A 687 10.54 9.54 9.56
CA GLU A 687 10.51 9.63 11.02
C GLU A 687 11.80 10.18 11.61
N ILE A 688 12.91 9.92 10.92
CA ILE A 688 14.24 10.44 11.31
C ILE A 688 14.53 11.84 10.77
N THR A 689 13.56 12.53 10.17
CA THR A 689 13.66 13.93 9.73
C THR A 689 12.76 14.82 10.58
N SER A 690 12.97 16.14 10.52
CA SER A 690 12.03 17.09 11.14
C SER A 690 10.84 17.42 10.21
N ALA A 691 10.75 16.76 9.05
CA ALA A 691 9.66 16.97 8.11
C ALA A 691 8.31 16.65 8.76
N SER A 692 7.35 17.53 8.54
CA SER A 692 6.02 17.43 9.14
C SER A 692 4.93 17.21 8.09
N TYR A 693 3.86 16.57 8.48
CA TYR A 693 2.65 16.42 7.66
C TYR A 693 1.40 16.63 8.52
N ILE A 694 0.26 16.87 7.87
CA ILE A 694 -1.04 16.99 8.54
C ILE A 694 -1.78 15.66 8.35
N ASP A 695 -2.22 15.07 9.46
CA ASP A 695 -3.08 13.87 9.43
C ASP A 695 -4.45 14.26 8.85
N PRO A 696 -4.92 13.57 7.80
CA PRO A 696 -6.15 13.97 7.10
C PRO A 696 -7.42 13.79 7.92
N ILE A 697 -7.41 12.92 8.94
CA ILE A 697 -8.60 12.63 9.78
C ILE A 697 -8.65 13.54 10.99
N THR A 698 -7.53 13.74 11.68
CA THR A 698 -7.49 14.49 12.94
C THR A 698 -7.10 15.96 12.77
N ASP A 699 -6.64 16.37 11.59
CA ASP A 699 -6.06 17.70 11.30
C ASP A 699 -4.84 18.02 12.20
N ASP A 700 -4.22 16.98 12.79
CA ASP A 700 -3.05 17.12 13.64
C ASP A 700 -1.76 17.17 12.84
N LEU A 701 -0.87 18.07 13.23
CA LEU A 701 0.48 18.11 12.66
C LEU A 701 1.32 16.97 13.23
N THR A 702 1.77 16.06 12.37
CA THR A 702 2.71 15.00 12.75
C THR A 702 4.14 15.41 12.40
N ARG A 703 5.08 15.25 13.33
CA ARG A 703 6.49 15.60 13.18
C ARG A 703 7.36 14.37 13.33
N GLY A 704 8.36 14.24 12.45
CA GLY A 704 9.42 13.28 12.64
C GLY A 704 10.37 13.70 13.77
N ASN A 705 11.17 12.76 14.24
CA ASN A 705 12.11 12.94 15.34
C ASN A 705 13.43 12.23 15.01
N PRO A 706 14.50 12.99 14.71
CA PRO A 706 15.82 12.42 14.42
C PRO A 706 16.43 11.57 15.56
N GLY A 707 15.86 11.64 16.75
CA GLY A 707 16.30 10.88 17.92
C GLY A 707 15.70 9.48 18.06
N VAL A 708 14.79 9.06 17.15
CA VAL A 708 14.16 7.73 17.19
C VAL A 708 15.17 6.65 16.85
N THR A 709 15.17 5.59 17.65
CA THR A 709 16.02 4.40 17.50
C THR A 709 15.18 3.17 17.11
N PRO A 710 15.79 2.12 16.53
CA PRO A 710 15.11 0.87 16.30
C PRO A 710 14.52 0.26 17.58
N ALA A 711 13.46 -0.51 17.40
CA ALA A 711 12.89 -1.37 18.42
C ALA A 711 13.35 -2.82 18.22
N ASP A 712 13.69 -3.51 19.29
CA ASP A 712 14.03 -4.94 19.28
C ASP A 712 12.79 -5.76 19.64
N VAL A 713 12.60 -6.88 18.96
CA VAL A 713 11.39 -7.72 19.14
C VAL A 713 11.78 -9.17 19.35
N THR A 714 11.26 -9.75 20.44
CA THR A 714 11.32 -11.19 20.70
C THR A 714 9.95 -11.80 20.43
N ASN A 715 9.90 -12.83 19.57
CA ASN A 715 8.67 -13.50 19.15
C ASN A 715 8.64 -14.95 19.64
N PHE A 716 7.46 -15.38 20.14
CA PHE A 716 7.13 -16.76 20.44
C PHE A 716 5.79 -17.12 19.79
N ASP A 717 5.75 -18.24 19.09
CA ASP A 717 4.57 -18.78 18.44
C ASP A 717 4.36 -20.24 18.85
N ALA A 718 3.10 -20.64 19.04
CA ALA A 718 2.71 -22.05 19.18
C ALA A 718 1.43 -22.27 18.37
N ARG A 719 1.37 -23.31 17.52
CA ARG A 719 0.21 -23.57 16.66
C ARG A 719 -0.06 -25.06 16.58
N ALA A 720 -1.31 -25.45 16.83
CA ALA A 720 -1.83 -26.80 16.66
C ALA A 720 -2.82 -26.82 15.50
N GLU A 721 -2.64 -27.75 14.55
CA GLU A 721 -3.40 -27.84 13.32
C GLU A 721 -3.88 -29.28 13.11
N TRP A 722 -5.16 -29.43 12.79
CA TRP A 722 -5.81 -30.70 12.44
C TRP A 722 -6.34 -30.61 11.01
N PHE A 723 -5.83 -31.45 10.12
CA PHE A 723 -6.28 -31.57 8.74
C PHE A 723 -7.00 -32.90 8.54
N PHE A 724 -8.23 -32.83 8.07
CA PHE A 724 -9.07 -34.00 7.83
C PHE A 724 -9.09 -34.32 6.32
N GLY A 725 -9.20 -35.60 5.94
CA GLY A 725 -9.08 -36.05 4.55
C GLY A 725 -10.13 -35.54 3.57
N ASN A 726 -11.18 -34.86 4.06
CA ASN A 726 -12.21 -34.23 3.25
C ASN A 726 -11.97 -32.73 3.00
N GLY A 727 -10.80 -32.18 3.40
CA GLY A 727 -10.50 -30.75 3.28
C GLY A 727 -10.89 -29.90 4.50
N ASP A 728 -11.64 -30.47 5.45
CA ASP A 728 -11.92 -29.79 6.73
C ASP A 728 -10.62 -29.53 7.47
N ASN A 729 -10.50 -28.40 8.15
CA ASN A 729 -9.38 -28.12 9.03
C ASN A 729 -9.81 -27.35 10.28
N PHE A 730 -9.01 -27.52 11.32
CA PHE A 730 -9.15 -26.79 12.58
C PHE A 730 -7.77 -26.38 13.08
N THR A 731 -7.61 -25.12 13.44
CA THR A 731 -6.34 -24.55 13.87
C THR A 731 -6.53 -23.74 15.16
N VAL A 732 -5.60 -23.89 16.07
CA VAL A 732 -5.47 -23.03 17.26
C VAL A 732 -4.03 -22.57 17.35
N GLY A 733 -3.82 -21.25 17.36
CA GLY A 733 -2.53 -20.59 17.52
C GLY A 733 -2.47 -19.79 18.80
N PHE A 734 -1.29 -19.72 19.41
CA PHE A 734 -0.93 -18.79 20.47
C PHE A 734 0.29 -18.00 20.01
N PHE A 735 0.34 -16.71 20.31
CA PHE A 735 1.48 -15.84 20.03
C PHE A 735 1.77 -14.94 21.23
N TYR A 736 3.06 -14.65 21.42
CA TYR A 736 3.57 -13.67 22.38
C TYR A 736 4.71 -12.89 21.74
N LYS A 737 4.70 -11.58 21.91
CA LYS A 737 5.72 -10.66 21.41
C LYS A 737 6.09 -9.69 22.51
N ASP A 738 7.38 -9.52 22.71
CA ASP A 738 8.00 -8.56 23.62
C ASP A 738 8.81 -7.56 22.79
N ILE A 739 8.53 -6.29 22.97
CA ILE A 739 9.08 -5.20 22.14
C ILE A 739 9.75 -4.20 23.05
N ASP A 740 11.06 -4.11 22.94
CA ASP A 740 11.86 -3.08 23.58
C ASP A 740 11.93 -1.82 22.72
N ASN A 741 11.73 -0.65 23.32
CA ASN A 741 11.76 0.67 22.65
C ASN A 741 10.78 0.78 21.45
N PRO A 742 9.50 0.39 21.54
CA PRO A 742 8.57 0.48 20.44
C PRO A 742 8.43 1.92 19.94
N ILE A 743 8.33 2.09 18.61
CA ILE A 743 8.18 3.40 17.97
C ILE A 743 6.69 3.70 17.89
N GLU A 744 6.26 4.80 18.54
CA GLU A 744 4.85 5.14 18.68
C GLU A 744 4.57 6.64 18.49
N TYR A 745 3.31 6.94 18.18
CA TYR A 745 2.81 8.31 18.11
C TYR A 745 2.27 8.76 19.46
N PHE A 746 2.71 9.94 19.90
CA PHE A 746 2.18 10.60 21.09
C PHE A 746 1.74 12.03 20.77
N GLU A 747 0.66 12.48 21.39
CA GLU A 747 0.28 13.88 21.28
C GLU A 747 1.29 14.79 21.97
N SER A 748 1.66 15.87 21.31
CA SER A 748 2.49 16.94 21.87
C SER A 748 1.81 18.31 21.72
N ALA A 749 2.16 19.28 22.58
CA ALA A 749 1.55 20.60 22.52
C ALA A 749 2.19 21.44 21.41
N VAL A 750 1.38 22.02 20.53
CA VAL A 750 1.80 23.06 19.59
C VAL A 750 1.29 24.44 20.06
N SER A 751 0.07 24.51 20.55
CA SER A 751 -0.54 25.69 21.14
C SER A 751 -1.59 25.28 22.17
N ASP A 752 -2.22 26.26 22.81
CA ASP A 752 -3.32 26.00 23.77
C ASP A 752 -4.55 25.32 23.12
N THR A 753 -4.67 25.38 21.77
CA THR A 753 -5.81 24.87 21.01
C THR A 753 -5.45 23.89 19.89
N LYS A 754 -4.16 23.64 19.64
CA LYS A 754 -3.68 22.69 18.62
C LYS A 754 -2.71 21.70 19.23
N THR A 755 -2.95 20.44 18.96
CA THR A 755 -2.04 19.33 19.21
C THR A 755 -1.21 19.03 17.98
N ALA A 756 -0.04 18.43 18.19
CA ALA A 756 0.72 17.74 17.17
C ALA A 756 0.98 16.32 17.65
N ARG A 757 1.22 15.44 16.73
CA ARG A 757 1.74 14.10 17.01
C ARG A 757 3.25 14.11 16.85
N GLU A 758 3.95 13.55 17.80
CA GLU A 758 5.39 13.35 17.76
C GLU A 758 5.69 11.86 17.80
N ILE A 759 6.68 11.45 17.01
CA ILE A 759 7.14 10.07 16.94
C ILE A 759 8.24 9.90 17.97
N VAL A 760 8.06 8.98 18.92
CA VAL A 760 9.05 8.70 19.97
C VAL A 760 9.16 7.21 20.25
N ASN A 761 10.29 6.79 20.83
CA ASN A 761 10.37 5.46 21.41
C ASN A 761 9.68 5.46 22.78
N ALA A 762 8.69 4.59 22.92
CA ALA A 762 8.14 4.24 24.23
C ALA A 762 9.12 3.29 24.98
N GLU A 763 8.83 2.94 26.22
CA GLU A 763 9.72 2.10 27.03
C GLU A 763 9.66 0.64 26.62
N SER A 764 8.44 0.07 26.54
CA SER A 764 8.22 -1.32 26.14
C SER A 764 6.80 -1.55 25.62
N ALA A 765 6.59 -2.63 24.88
CA ALA A 765 5.25 -3.13 24.59
C ALA A 765 5.22 -4.67 24.62
N GLU A 766 4.11 -5.21 25.07
CA GLU A 766 3.83 -6.65 25.06
C GLU A 766 2.56 -6.91 24.24
N VAL A 767 2.55 -7.98 23.45
CA VAL A 767 1.40 -8.44 22.69
C VAL A 767 1.25 -9.94 22.86
N GLN A 768 0.09 -10.39 23.28
CA GLN A 768 -0.21 -11.81 23.41
C GLN A 768 -1.62 -12.11 22.90
N GLY A 769 -1.80 -13.31 22.35
CA GLY A 769 -3.14 -13.66 21.88
C GLY A 769 -3.30 -15.10 21.43
N VAL A 770 -4.56 -15.42 21.13
CA VAL A 770 -5.00 -16.73 20.63
C VAL A 770 -5.75 -16.54 19.32
N GLU A 771 -5.34 -17.28 18.30
CA GLU A 771 -6.01 -17.38 17.01
C GLU A 771 -6.74 -18.73 16.90
N VAL A 772 -7.98 -18.73 16.44
CA VAL A 772 -8.75 -19.94 16.17
C VAL A 772 -9.28 -19.86 14.74
N GLU A 773 -9.11 -20.91 13.96
CA GLU A 773 -9.60 -21.01 12.59
C GLU A 773 -10.24 -22.38 12.37
N PHE A 774 -11.33 -22.43 11.64
CA PHE A 774 -11.87 -23.67 11.14
C PHE A 774 -12.51 -23.52 9.75
N LEU A 775 -12.37 -24.57 8.96
CA LEU A 775 -13.09 -24.81 7.71
C LEU A 775 -13.86 -26.12 7.86
N LYS A 776 -15.16 -26.09 7.59
CA LYS A 776 -16.03 -27.25 7.75
C LYS A 776 -17.07 -27.37 6.66
N GLU A 777 -17.08 -28.50 5.95
CA GLU A 777 -18.19 -28.87 5.07
C GLU A 777 -19.40 -29.28 5.91
N LEU A 778 -20.61 -28.82 5.51
CA LEU A 778 -21.84 -29.05 6.25
C LEU A 778 -22.59 -30.33 5.81
N GLY A 779 -22.04 -31.13 4.89
CA GLY A 779 -22.61 -32.37 4.41
C GLY A 779 -22.95 -33.39 5.51
N PHE A 780 -22.30 -33.30 6.67
CA PHE A 780 -22.63 -34.12 7.83
C PHE A 780 -24.04 -33.88 8.37
N LEU A 781 -24.69 -32.75 8.06
CA LEU A 781 -26.08 -32.44 8.40
C LEU A 781 -27.07 -33.06 7.42
N GLY A 782 -26.61 -33.52 6.25
CA GLY A 782 -27.33 -34.21 5.21
C GLY A 782 -28.31 -33.37 4.38
N GLY A 783 -28.65 -33.86 3.22
CA GLY A 783 -29.70 -33.32 2.35
C GLY A 783 -29.39 -31.95 1.77
N TYR A 784 -30.03 -30.90 2.23
CA TYR A 784 -29.82 -29.54 1.69
C TYR A 784 -28.47 -28.94 2.02
N PHE A 785 -27.78 -29.46 3.04
CA PHE A 785 -26.52 -28.92 3.53
C PHE A 785 -25.26 -29.50 2.88
N ASP A 786 -25.42 -30.52 2.01
CA ASP A 786 -24.28 -31.18 1.32
C ASP A 786 -23.44 -30.24 0.46
N ASN A 787 -23.98 -29.09 0.09
CA ASN A 787 -23.35 -28.10 -0.78
C ASN A 787 -22.95 -26.82 -0.06
N PHE A 788 -23.02 -26.83 1.26
CA PHE A 788 -22.62 -25.68 2.06
C PHE A 788 -21.34 -25.98 2.84
N PHE A 789 -20.53 -24.95 3.01
CA PHE A 789 -19.39 -24.98 3.91
C PHE A 789 -19.29 -23.67 4.71
N ILE A 790 -18.65 -23.76 5.86
CA ILE A 790 -18.37 -22.61 6.72
C ILE A 790 -16.85 -22.51 6.88
N GLN A 791 -16.32 -21.30 6.70
CA GLN A 791 -14.99 -20.93 7.17
C GLN A 791 -15.16 -19.83 8.20
N ALA A 792 -14.51 -19.96 9.35
CA ALA A 792 -14.53 -18.91 10.34
C ALA A 792 -13.17 -18.81 11.03
N ASN A 793 -12.80 -17.60 11.38
CA ASN A 793 -11.64 -17.35 12.23
C ASN A 793 -11.95 -16.28 13.28
N ALA A 794 -11.27 -16.36 14.40
CA ALA A 794 -11.32 -15.36 15.45
C ALA A 794 -9.95 -15.23 16.12
N THR A 795 -9.59 -14.02 16.47
CA THR A 795 -8.40 -13.69 17.24
C THR A 795 -8.82 -12.95 18.49
N PHE A 796 -8.28 -13.38 19.62
CA PHE A 796 -8.41 -12.70 20.90
C PHE A 796 -7.00 -12.32 21.36
N GLN A 797 -6.79 -11.06 21.67
CA GLN A 797 -5.47 -10.55 22.03
C GLN A 797 -5.55 -9.52 23.15
N ASP A 798 -4.42 -9.34 23.80
CA ASP A 798 -4.20 -8.34 24.84
C ASP A 798 -2.87 -7.65 24.54
N THR A 799 -2.85 -6.33 24.58
CA THR A 799 -1.67 -5.51 24.27
C THR A 799 -1.43 -4.52 25.40
N GLU A 800 -0.18 -4.36 25.80
CA GLU A 800 0.22 -3.37 26.79
C GLU A 800 1.42 -2.56 26.25
N LEU A 801 1.33 -1.25 26.29
CA LEU A 801 2.40 -0.30 26.00
C LEU A 801 2.70 0.52 27.24
N VAL A 802 3.98 0.61 27.60
CA VAL A 802 4.51 1.53 28.62
C VAL A 802 5.16 2.73 27.92
N ALA A 803 4.57 3.93 28.06
CA ALA A 803 4.97 5.12 27.33
C ALA A 803 6.41 5.58 27.61
N GLY A 804 6.90 5.42 28.85
CA GLY A 804 8.26 5.82 29.25
C GLY A 804 8.46 7.35 29.33
N PRO A 805 9.71 7.81 29.54
CA PRO A 805 10.00 9.20 29.81
C PRO A 805 10.02 10.12 28.57
N ASN A 806 10.02 9.55 27.37
CA ASN A 806 10.09 10.33 26.11
C ASN A 806 8.70 10.84 25.69
N ALA A 807 7.63 10.26 26.20
CA ALA A 807 6.27 10.71 25.90
C ALA A 807 5.90 11.97 26.69
N ASP A 808 5.36 12.99 26.00
CA ASP A 808 4.99 14.26 26.65
C ASP A 808 3.64 14.15 27.36
N ALA A 809 3.71 13.95 28.68
CA ALA A 809 2.57 13.96 29.60
C ALA A 809 1.35 13.10 29.15
N PRO A 810 1.53 11.81 28.82
CA PRO A 810 0.42 10.95 28.43
C PRO A 810 -0.58 10.82 29.58
N THR A 811 -1.88 10.84 29.26
CA THR A 811 -2.91 10.65 30.29
C THR A 811 -2.84 9.27 30.89
N ASN A 812 -2.69 8.26 30.03
CA ASN A 812 -2.51 6.86 30.38
C ASN A 812 -1.10 6.40 29.98
N PRO A 813 -0.12 6.42 30.90
CA PRO A 813 1.24 6.01 30.59
C PRO A 813 1.39 4.50 30.34
N VAL A 814 0.43 3.68 30.80
CA VAL A 814 0.28 2.28 30.46
C VAL A 814 -1.06 2.11 29.78
N ARG A 815 -1.06 1.63 28.54
CA ARG A 815 -2.23 1.57 27.68
C ARG A 815 -2.11 0.47 26.62
N GLU A 816 -3.16 0.22 25.89
CA GLU A 816 -3.15 -0.60 24.70
C GLU A 816 -2.32 0.03 23.57
N LEU A 817 -1.85 -0.79 22.62
CA LEU A 817 -1.27 -0.32 21.38
C LEU A 817 -2.34 0.32 20.49
N ALA A 818 -1.99 1.40 19.82
CA ALA A 818 -2.92 2.08 18.90
C ALA A 818 -3.26 1.15 17.72
N GLY A 819 -4.55 1.08 17.37
CA GLY A 819 -5.09 0.22 16.31
C GLY A 819 -5.25 -1.25 16.66
N ALA A 820 -4.80 -1.69 17.84
CA ALA A 820 -5.03 -3.04 18.33
C ALA A 820 -6.45 -3.17 18.89
N SER A 821 -7.17 -4.20 18.45
CA SER A 821 -8.48 -4.56 19.00
C SER A 821 -8.34 -5.83 19.84
N ASP A 822 -8.99 -5.91 20.98
CA ASP A 822 -8.98 -7.08 21.89
C ASP A 822 -9.47 -8.35 21.20
N TRP A 823 -10.34 -8.21 20.22
CA TRP A 823 -10.84 -9.34 19.43
C TRP A 823 -11.24 -8.93 18.02
N MET A 824 -11.12 -9.87 17.11
CA MET A 824 -11.61 -9.78 15.74
C MET A 824 -12.16 -11.12 15.29
N ALA A 825 -13.15 -11.11 14.38
CA ALA A 825 -13.73 -12.34 13.86
C ALA A 825 -14.19 -12.18 12.42
N ASN A 826 -14.00 -13.25 11.63
CA ASN A 826 -14.50 -13.40 10.28
C ASN A 826 -15.36 -14.65 10.21
N PHE A 827 -16.48 -14.56 9.51
CA PHE A 827 -17.35 -15.67 9.23
C PHE A 827 -17.71 -15.69 7.76
N PHE A 828 -17.49 -16.81 7.11
CA PHE A 828 -17.79 -17.05 5.71
C PHE A 828 -18.71 -18.25 5.58
N LEU A 829 -19.90 -18.07 4.98
CA LEU A 829 -20.80 -19.14 4.59
C LEU A 829 -20.78 -19.25 3.07
N GLY A 830 -20.29 -20.37 2.56
CA GLY A 830 -20.23 -20.67 1.14
C GLY A 830 -21.27 -21.70 0.72
N TYR A 831 -21.75 -21.56 -0.52
CA TYR A 831 -22.62 -22.50 -1.21
C TYR A 831 -22.11 -22.77 -2.61
N ASP A 832 -21.97 -24.04 -2.98
CA ASP A 832 -21.62 -24.50 -4.34
C ASP A 832 -22.73 -25.42 -4.82
N SER A 833 -23.36 -25.08 -5.96
CA SER A 833 -24.46 -25.93 -6.50
C SER A 833 -23.90 -27.26 -7.02
N PRO A 834 -24.72 -28.35 -6.97
CA PRO A 834 -24.28 -29.68 -7.44
C PRO A 834 -23.91 -29.73 -8.92
N ASP A 835 -24.43 -28.82 -9.73
CA ASP A 835 -24.13 -28.72 -11.16
C ASP A 835 -22.94 -27.75 -11.45
N ALA A 836 -22.24 -27.28 -10.40
CA ALA A 836 -21.16 -26.33 -10.45
C ALA A 836 -21.48 -25.02 -11.20
N LYS A 837 -22.77 -24.68 -11.38
CA LYS A 837 -23.20 -23.50 -12.13
C LYS A 837 -23.46 -22.28 -11.26
N HIS A 838 -23.57 -22.47 -9.97
CA HIS A 838 -23.89 -21.38 -9.04
C HIS A 838 -23.00 -21.46 -7.80
N THR A 839 -22.38 -20.37 -7.44
CA THR A 839 -21.72 -20.20 -6.14
C THR A 839 -22.28 -18.99 -5.45
N ALA A 840 -22.40 -19.04 -4.13
CA ALA A 840 -22.82 -17.92 -3.31
C ALA A 840 -21.98 -17.86 -2.04
N SER A 841 -21.68 -16.66 -1.59
CA SER A 841 -20.89 -16.41 -0.39
C SER A 841 -21.53 -15.31 0.43
N LEU A 842 -21.72 -15.56 1.71
CA LEU A 842 -22.07 -14.54 2.70
C LEU A 842 -20.91 -14.39 3.66
N ILE A 843 -20.40 -13.17 3.78
CA ILE A 843 -19.18 -12.88 4.50
C ILE A 843 -19.49 -11.83 5.57
N PHE A 844 -19.16 -12.13 6.80
CA PHE A 844 -19.28 -11.20 7.93
C PHE A 844 -17.90 -10.98 8.53
N ASN A 845 -17.52 -9.70 8.69
CA ASN A 845 -16.27 -9.27 9.29
C ASN A 845 -16.56 -8.29 10.42
N THR A 846 -15.89 -8.44 11.55
CA THR A 846 -16.05 -7.56 12.71
C THR A 846 -14.78 -7.51 13.55
N PHE A 847 -14.58 -6.41 14.26
CA PHE A 847 -13.54 -6.25 15.27
C PHE A 847 -14.13 -5.51 16.49
N GLY A 848 -13.50 -5.65 17.64
CA GLY A 848 -13.85 -4.93 18.87
C GLY A 848 -13.37 -3.48 18.82
N GLU A 849 -13.75 -2.68 19.82
CA GLU A 849 -13.22 -1.33 20.02
C GLU A 849 -11.67 -1.36 20.01
N ARG A 850 -11.04 -0.31 19.46
CA ARG A 850 -9.59 -0.17 19.43
C ARG A 850 -9.13 1.26 19.68
N LEU A 851 -8.01 1.42 20.38
CA LEU A 851 -7.42 2.72 20.63
C LEU A 851 -7.02 3.40 19.31
N TYR A 852 -7.54 4.60 19.07
CA TYR A 852 -7.21 5.40 17.87
C TYR A 852 -6.16 6.47 18.19
N VAL A 853 -6.39 7.29 19.24
CA VAL A 853 -5.47 8.34 19.71
C VAL A 853 -5.41 8.31 21.22
N ALA A 854 -4.21 8.22 21.77
CA ALA A 854 -3.98 8.33 23.21
C ALA A 854 -4.08 9.77 23.69
N GLY A 855 -4.74 9.98 24.81
CA GLY A 855 -4.96 11.31 25.39
C GLY A 855 -3.72 11.87 26.10
N ARG A 856 -3.67 13.20 26.23
CA ARG A 856 -2.59 13.96 26.85
C ARG A 856 -3.12 14.91 27.93
N ASN A 857 -2.32 15.18 28.97
CA ASN A 857 -2.63 16.16 30.04
C ASN A 857 -3.99 15.97 30.72
N GLY A 858 -4.44 14.72 30.88
CA GLY A 858 -5.74 14.40 31.49
C GLY A 858 -6.91 14.36 30.50
N ALA A 859 -6.68 14.64 29.20
CA ALA A 859 -7.67 14.35 28.18
C ALA A 859 -7.81 12.83 28.01
N PRO A 860 -9.03 12.27 27.86
CA PRO A 860 -9.23 10.84 27.70
C PRO A 860 -8.74 10.34 26.34
N ASP A 861 -8.49 9.05 26.23
CA ASP A 861 -8.16 8.39 24.96
C ASP A 861 -9.37 8.40 24.02
N SER A 862 -9.13 8.28 22.73
CA SER A 862 -10.15 8.14 21.68
C SER A 862 -10.12 6.73 21.11
N PHE A 863 -11.30 6.15 20.89
CA PHE A 863 -11.45 4.77 20.45
C PHE A 863 -12.30 4.69 19.18
N GLU A 864 -11.81 3.96 18.20
CA GLU A 864 -12.58 3.56 17.04
C GLU A 864 -13.55 2.44 17.46
N GLN A 865 -14.81 2.62 17.09
CA GLN A 865 -15.88 1.70 17.45
C GLN A 865 -15.90 0.49 16.55
N PRO A 866 -16.50 -0.65 16.97
CA PRO A 866 -16.62 -1.85 16.16
C PRO A 866 -17.29 -1.56 14.82
N PHE A 867 -16.66 -2.03 13.72
CA PHE A 867 -17.24 -1.98 12.39
C PHE A 867 -17.69 -3.39 11.95
N ASN A 868 -19.00 -3.54 11.64
CA ASN A 868 -19.62 -4.81 11.31
C ASN A 868 -19.98 -4.87 9.83
N SER A 869 -19.11 -5.41 8.98
CA SER A 869 -19.36 -5.56 7.54
C SER A 869 -20.05 -6.86 7.24
N LEU A 870 -21.17 -6.80 6.52
CA LEU A 870 -21.82 -7.96 5.91
C LEU A 870 -21.79 -7.81 4.39
N ASP A 871 -21.13 -8.75 3.71
CA ASP A 871 -20.93 -8.74 2.28
C ASP A 871 -21.59 -9.99 1.66
N PHE A 872 -22.08 -9.86 0.45
CA PHE A 872 -22.68 -10.96 -0.31
C PHE A 872 -22.10 -11.01 -1.72
N THR A 873 -21.70 -12.21 -2.17
CA THR A 873 -21.24 -12.46 -3.54
C THR A 873 -22.01 -13.64 -4.12
N TYR A 874 -22.44 -13.51 -5.37
CA TYR A 874 -23.08 -14.58 -6.11
C TYR A 874 -22.49 -14.66 -7.51
N SER A 875 -22.06 -15.86 -7.93
CA SER A 875 -21.56 -16.12 -9.27
C SER A 875 -22.41 -17.18 -9.96
N TRP A 876 -22.74 -16.90 -11.22
CA TRP A 876 -23.43 -17.79 -12.12
C TRP A 876 -22.55 -18.14 -13.32
N TYR A 877 -22.38 -19.42 -13.58
CA TYR A 877 -21.58 -19.98 -14.67
C TYR A 877 -22.52 -20.58 -15.74
N PRO A 878 -23.07 -19.76 -16.66
CA PRO A 878 -23.99 -20.27 -17.70
C PRO A 878 -23.31 -21.27 -18.63
N THR A 879 -22.02 -21.13 -18.86
CA THR A 879 -21.15 -22.06 -19.58
C THR A 879 -19.78 -22.12 -18.89
N ASP A 880 -18.93 -23.05 -19.26
CA ASP A 880 -17.57 -23.17 -18.71
C ASP A 880 -16.66 -21.97 -19.03
N THR A 881 -17.05 -21.16 -20.03
CA THR A 881 -16.31 -19.99 -20.48
C THR A 881 -16.90 -18.65 -20.01
N MET A 882 -18.06 -18.64 -19.38
CA MET A 882 -18.78 -17.42 -19.02
C MET A 882 -19.10 -17.38 -17.53
N THR A 883 -18.85 -16.25 -16.90
CA THR A 883 -19.24 -15.98 -15.50
C THR A 883 -19.99 -14.66 -15.42
N VAL A 884 -21.09 -14.67 -14.69
CA VAL A 884 -21.80 -13.44 -14.26
C VAL A 884 -21.71 -13.38 -12.74
N LYS A 885 -21.12 -12.33 -12.21
CA LYS A 885 -20.95 -12.15 -10.77
C LYS A 885 -21.73 -10.93 -10.30
N PHE A 886 -22.43 -11.08 -9.21
CA PHE A 886 -23.06 -10.01 -8.44
C PHE A 886 -22.39 -9.89 -7.08
N LYS A 887 -22.09 -8.68 -6.63
CA LYS A 887 -21.51 -8.39 -5.31
C LYS A 887 -22.27 -7.24 -4.64
N ALA A 888 -22.48 -7.37 -3.33
CA ALA A 888 -23.00 -6.32 -2.46
C ALA A 888 -22.11 -6.23 -1.21
N VAL A 889 -21.63 -5.03 -0.89
CA VAL A 889 -20.70 -4.76 0.21
C VAL A 889 -21.36 -3.84 1.23
N ASN A 890 -21.05 -4.04 2.49
CA ASN A 890 -21.59 -3.27 3.63
C ASN A 890 -23.13 -3.24 3.62
N LEU A 891 -23.76 -4.43 3.54
CA LEU A 891 -25.21 -4.58 3.55
C LEU A 891 -25.88 -4.10 4.85
N LEU A 892 -25.12 -3.94 5.93
CA LEU A 892 -25.60 -3.44 7.20
C LEU A 892 -25.60 -1.89 7.25
N SER A 893 -25.01 -1.23 6.25
CA SER A 893 -24.82 0.23 6.22
C SER A 893 -24.12 0.72 7.50
N GLU A 894 -23.09 0.00 7.92
CA GLU A 894 -22.31 0.35 9.10
C GLU A 894 -21.47 1.60 8.81
N GLN A 895 -21.35 2.45 9.82
CA GLN A 895 -20.57 3.70 9.78
C GLN A 895 -19.25 3.54 10.53
N ILE A 896 -18.23 4.26 10.09
CA ILE A 896 -16.96 4.37 10.82
C ILE A 896 -17.16 5.43 11.90
N GLU A 897 -16.92 5.07 13.15
CA GLU A 897 -17.15 5.97 14.29
C GLU A 897 -15.93 5.96 15.22
N ILE A 898 -15.47 7.15 15.64
CA ILE A 898 -14.47 7.33 16.69
C ILE A 898 -15.12 8.09 17.84
N GLN A 899 -14.99 7.54 19.04
CA GLN A 899 -15.54 8.16 20.26
C GLN A 899 -14.43 8.54 21.22
N ARG A 900 -14.66 9.63 21.95
CA ARG A 900 -13.84 10.08 23.06
C ARG A 900 -14.72 10.34 24.27
N ASN A 901 -14.52 9.56 25.36
CA ASN A 901 -15.33 9.62 26.56
C ASN A 901 -16.86 9.57 26.29
N GLY A 902 -17.28 8.73 25.32
CA GLY A 902 -18.68 8.55 24.93
C GLY A 902 -19.26 9.70 24.09
N VAL A 903 -18.41 10.57 23.56
CA VAL A 903 -18.77 11.58 22.56
C VAL A 903 -18.15 11.18 21.21
N THR A 904 -18.98 11.11 20.17
CA THR A 904 -18.51 10.88 18.81
C THR A 904 -17.67 12.07 18.34
N VAL A 905 -16.39 11.84 18.08
CA VAL A 905 -15.45 12.85 17.58
C VAL A 905 -15.20 12.75 16.09
N PHE A 906 -15.46 11.58 15.50
CA PHE A 906 -15.44 11.36 14.07
C PHE A 906 -16.52 10.34 13.69
N GLU A 907 -17.23 10.61 12.60
CA GLU A 907 -18.24 9.71 12.03
C GLU A 907 -18.22 9.85 10.51
N GLU A 908 -18.16 8.73 9.80
CA GLU A 908 -18.18 8.68 8.33
C GLU A 908 -19.06 7.54 7.86
N ASP A 909 -19.90 7.80 6.85
CA ASP A 909 -20.74 6.80 6.21
C ASP A 909 -20.11 6.38 4.86
N PRO A 910 -19.58 5.15 4.74
CA PRO A 910 -19.04 4.64 3.47
C PRO A 910 -20.12 4.16 2.50
N GLY A 911 -21.37 4.06 2.94
CA GLY A 911 -22.50 3.53 2.19
C GLY A 911 -22.41 2.05 1.89
N SER A 912 -23.40 1.57 1.11
CA SER A 912 -23.43 0.20 0.57
C SER A 912 -23.13 0.22 -0.93
N THR A 913 -22.25 -0.69 -1.38
CA THR A 913 -21.85 -0.78 -2.80
C THR A 913 -22.39 -2.03 -3.44
N TYR A 914 -22.96 -1.90 -4.64
CA TYR A 914 -23.50 -3.00 -5.45
C TYR A 914 -22.79 -3.03 -6.80
N SER A 915 -22.34 -4.21 -7.24
CA SER A 915 -21.70 -4.34 -8.55
C SER A 915 -22.12 -5.62 -9.28
N VAL A 916 -22.01 -5.58 -10.60
CA VAL A 916 -22.23 -6.72 -11.49
C VAL A 916 -21.05 -6.78 -12.45
N SER A 917 -20.49 -7.95 -12.64
CA SER A 917 -19.49 -8.20 -13.67
C SER A 917 -19.86 -9.36 -14.59
N PHE A 918 -19.42 -9.24 -15.83
CA PHE A 918 -19.48 -10.29 -16.83
C PHE A 918 -18.08 -10.64 -17.27
N GLN A 919 -17.72 -11.92 -17.16
CA GLN A 919 -16.40 -12.43 -17.55
C GLN A 919 -16.57 -13.49 -18.63
N TYR A 920 -15.69 -13.44 -19.61
CA TYR A 920 -15.47 -14.48 -20.60
C TYR A 920 -14.03 -14.99 -20.47
N SER A 921 -13.88 -16.29 -20.22
CA SER A 921 -12.58 -16.95 -20.09
C SER A 921 -12.51 -18.12 -21.07
N MET A 922 -11.36 -18.27 -21.74
CA MET A 922 -11.02 -19.39 -22.59
C MET A 922 -9.67 -19.92 -22.13
N LEU A 923 -9.67 -21.15 -21.68
CA LEU A 923 -8.49 -21.89 -21.19
C LEU A 923 -8.07 -22.90 -22.23
#